data_d9f16fbfec7e2d348566934bf103a508
#
_entry.id   d9f16fbfec7e2d348566934bf103a508
#
_cell.length_a   1.000
_cell.length_b   1.000
_cell.length_c   1.000
_cell.angle_alpha   90.00
_cell.angle_beta   90.00
_cell.angle_gamma   90.00
#
_symmetry.space_group_name_H-M   'P 1'
#
loop_
_entity.id
_entity.type
_entity.pdbx_description
1 polymer ?
#
loop_
_entity_poly.entity_id
_entity_poly.type
_entity_poly.pdbx_seq_one_letter_code
_entity_poly.pdbx_strand_id
1 'polypeptide(L)'
;VKKIFKLFLLFLILIFVGGGAVLAKAETIDFPYMNDQQGKYIKDGVTNGNTHNYDYGNVAGVSFDSEGYVNYDNKAYVKKSVKENAEKQGLFDVTLDVKGNDINPPRDIDLVLVIDFSSTMSGEKLQNTQNAVHQFLTSIAEVLQEGHVRVGLVCYNRNLYSTQTFSTDVNYLDDFLVNGAKSQSGTFTQKGLIEAERMFTEDGRGDAEHMLVHIGDGSANRSYIPAPDAVEYPNNGELIDYNGYHTSTYHEDFQTDSPLYHTTSAGSDTNGIVASKNVINDDTLGSVMKLKKSGVICYSVGVAPSGRGEYIAKNISSNPSGYYTIDENLEGLAEVFKNLQNNILKTIPNGTITDPMGEGILLQGSGNFTEQNYKLQGWRKDSNGVWQEAPDLVQDIKVTEANQTISVSSIALGSDERITLSYQVRIDTENSDFKGDSWYLCNGRTTLDPNKSGEELDFPIPSIKAPKISLDVEKVWENIDKNQTPDSIEFIVTRQQVTSETWTSSDIIKLTKEEGFKQEYKTLEVNAQNVDLPLYNNNGDDFTYQVEEIKVPDEFQSTVTQNGNNFTIKNTFIGTTTEPPTTTEPPTTTEPPTTESSTTTGSSSEITNSTSNEDTKRDSKHLPNAGEKVTKTALVGLFFIILALIFVFVRKFMLKNKEKK
;
A
#
# COMPACT_ATOMS: atom_id res chain seq x y z
N VAL A 1 -30.27 -39.29 21.43
CA VAL A 1 -29.95 -38.05 22.17
C VAL A 1 -28.76 -38.28 23.11
N LYS A 2 -28.79 -39.30 24.01
CA LYS A 2 -27.67 -39.61 24.94
C LYS A 2 -26.35 -40.01 24.23
N LYS A 3 -26.39 -40.72 23.09
CA LYS A 3 -25.18 -41.04 22.30
C LYS A 3 -24.59 -39.83 21.56
N ILE A 4 -25.43 -38.94 21.06
CA ILE A 4 -25.01 -37.71 20.38
C ILE A 4 -24.40 -36.73 21.40
N PHE A 5 -24.97 -36.66 22.61
CA PHE A 5 -24.43 -35.81 23.68
C PHE A 5 -23.08 -36.33 24.19
N LYS A 6 -22.88 -37.67 24.28
CA LYS A 6 -21.56 -38.27 24.63
C LYS A 6 -20.52 -37.99 23.51
N LEU A 7 -20.92 -38.05 22.23
CA LEU A 7 -20.03 -37.73 21.12
C LEU A 7 -19.66 -36.25 21.10
N PHE A 8 -20.61 -35.38 21.42
CA PHE A 8 -20.39 -33.95 21.54
C PHE A 8 -19.51 -33.58 22.74
N LEU A 9 -19.68 -34.22 23.86
CA LEU A 9 -18.82 -34.07 25.05
C LEU A 9 -17.40 -34.60 24.80
N LEU A 10 -17.25 -35.68 24.03
CA LEU A 10 -15.95 -36.23 23.62
C LEU A 10 -15.25 -35.30 22.61
N PHE A 11 -16.01 -34.65 21.72
CA PHE A 11 -15.50 -33.66 20.78
C PHE A 11 -15.07 -32.37 21.50
N LEU A 12 -15.82 -31.95 22.52
CA LEU A 12 -15.44 -30.79 23.36
C LEU A 12 -14.20 -31.11 24.23
N ILE A 13 -14.07 -32.35 24.76
CA ILE A 13 -12.90 -32.77 25.53
C ILE A 13 -11.68 -32.90 24.62
N LEU A 14 -11.83 -33.34 23.36
CA LEU A 14 -10.75 -33.35 22.37
C LEU A 14 -10.30 -31.93 21.99
N ILE A 15 -11.20 -30.92 22.00
CA ILE A 15 -10.87 -29.51 21.80
C ILE A 15 -10.14 -28.93 23.02
N PHE A 16 -10.48 -29.38 24.25
CA PHE A 16 -9.86 -28.86 25.47
C PHE A 16 -8.58 -29.62 25.90
N VAL A 17 -8.40 -30.88 25.51
CA VAL A 17 -7.18 -31.66 25.81
C VAL A 17 -6.15 -31.55 24.69
N GLY A 18 -6.57 -31.16 23.48
CA GLY A 18 -5.68 -30.72 22.36
C GLY A 18 -5.22 -29.27 22.44
N GLY A 19 -5.76 -28.49 23.40
CA GLY A 19 -5.39 -27.10 23.68
C GLY A 19 -4.17 -26.94 24.61
N GLY A 20 -3.21 -27.85 24.52
CA GLY A 20 -1.83 -27.53 24.86
C GLY A 20 -1.41 -26.44 23.88
N ALA A 21 -0.97 -25.27 24.38
CA ALA A 21 -0.56 -24.10 23.68
C ALA A 21 -0.04 -24.42 22.27
N VAL A 22 -0.91 -24.39 21.28
CA VAL A 22 -0.54 -23.99 19.95
C VAL A 22 -0.31 -22.50 20.12
N LEU A 23 0.90 -22.13 20.54
CA LEU A 23 1.51 -20.94 20.03
C LEU A 23 1.16 -20.99 18.55
N ALA A 24 0.32 -20.09 18.08
CA ALA A 24 0.15 -19.85 16.66
C ALA A 24 1.58 -19.62 16.18
N LYS A 25 2.21 -20.67 15.63
CA LYS A 25 3.31 -20.50 14.73
C LYS A 25 2.70 -19.57 13.70
N ALA A 26 3.19 -18.35 13.63
CA ALA A 26 2.89 -17.49 12.51
C ALA A 26 3.00 -18.42 11.31
N GLU A 27 1.91 -18.59 10.55
CA GLU A 27 1.95 -19.38 9.33
C GLU A 27 3.09 -18.76 8.55
N THR A 28 4.20 -19.49 8.45
CA THR A 28 5.27 -19.12 7.55
C THR A 28 4.61 -19.25 6.21
N ILE A 29 4.28 -18.11 5.60
CA ILE A 29 3.73 -18.06 4.25
C ILE A 29 4.79 -18.75 3.40
N ASP A 30 4.42 -19.90 2.84
CA ASP A 30 5.31 -20.70 2.02
C ASP A 30 5.33 -20.06 0.63
N PHE A 31 6.28 -19.16 0.42
CA PHE A 31 6.48 -18.53 -0.88
C PHE A 31 7.01 -19.58 -1.85
N PRO A 32 6.37 -19.83 -3.00
CA PRO A 32 6.72 -20.91 -3.90
C PRO A 32 8.13 -20.80 -4.51
N TYR A 33 8.75 -19.64 -4.46
CA TYR A 33 10.13 -19.41 -4.93
C TYR A 33 11.14 -19.28 -3.80
N MET A 34 10.75 -19.47 -2.55
CA MET A 34 11.62 -19.52 -1.41
C MET A 34 11.75 -20.96 -0.96
N ASN A 35 12.91 -21.54 -1.14
CA ASN A 35 13.18 -22.93 -0.73
C ASN A 35 13.89 -23.04 0.63
N ASP A 36 14.19 -21.93 1.25
CA ASP A 36 14.75 -21.88 2.59
C ASP A 36 13.63 -21.84 3.61
N GLN A 37 13.50 -22.91 4.39
CA GLN A 37 12.44 -23.05 5.40
C GLN A 37 12.46 -21.98 6.50
N GLN A 38 13.55 -21.24 6.59
CA GLN A 38 13.65 -20.12 7.51
C GLN A 38 13.17 -18.82 6.86
N GLY A 39 12.65 -18.90 5.65
CA GLY A 39 12.08 -17.77 4.92
C GLY A 39 13.13 -16.73 4.51
N LYS A 40 14.38 -17.13 4.34
CA LYS A 40 15.46 -16.15 4.14
C LYS A 40 15.67 -15.82 2.68
N TYR A 41 15.93 -16.81 1.83
CA TYR A 41 16.21 -16.61 0.42
C TYR A 41 16.24 -17.94 -0.36
N ILE A 42 16.23 -17.85 -1.68
CA ILE A 42 16.41 -18.98 -2.58
C ILE A 42 17.92 -19.27 -2.72
N LYS A 43 18.32 -20.53 -2.61
CA LYS A 43 19.73 -20.94 -2.60
C LYS A 43 20.50 -20.57 -3.86
N ASP A 44 19.83 -20.60 -5.00
CA ASP A 44 20.44 -20.40 -6.32
C ASP A 44 20.39 -18.92 -6.75
N GLY A 45 20.10 -18.01 -5.83
CA GLY A 45 20.10 -16.58 -6.10
C GLY A 45 21.49 -15.99 -6.22
N VAL A 46 21.58 -14.75 -6.68
CA VAL A 46 22.82 -13.99 -6.84
C VAL A 46 23.09 -13.14 -5.61
N THR A 47 24.20 -13.47 -4.93
CA THR A 47 24.70 -12.68 -3.79
C THR A 47 25.71 -11.65 -4.26
N ASN A 48 25.51 -10.40 -3.85
CA ASN A 48 26.46 -9.30 -4.07
C ASN A 48 26.56 -8.45 -2.78
N GLY A 49 27.66 -8.58 -2.06
CA GLY A 49 27.85 -7.91 -0.78
C GLY A 49 26.76 -8.27 0.23
N ASN A 50 25.96 -7.28 0.64
CA ASN A 50 24.89 -7.41 1.60
C ASN A 50 23.52 -7.62 0.95
N THR A 51 23.47 -7.95 -0.35
CA THR A 51 22.22 -8.23 -1.08
C THR A 51 22.23 -9.63 -1.66
N HIS A 52 21.04 -10.22 -1.73
CA HIS A 52 20.80 -11.50 -2.38
C HIS A 52 19.55 -11.40 -3.25
N ASN A 53 19.74 -11.53 -4.56
CA ASN A 53 18.68 -11.56 -5.55
C ASN A 53 18.52 -12.98 -6.07
N TYR A 54 17.34 -13.30 -6.57
CA TYR A 54 17.07 -14.59 -7.19
C TYR A 54 17.78 -14.67 -8.54
N ASP A 55 18.41 -15.81 -8.80
CA ASP A 55 18.90 -16.10 -10.11
C ASP A 55 17.79 -16.66 -11.01
N TYR A 56 18.13 -17.00 -12.25
CA TYR A 56 17.21 -17.50 -13.27
C TYR A 56 17.01 -19.02 -13.22
N GLY A 57 17.37 -19.64 -12.11
CA GLY A 57 17.27 -21.09 -11.91
C GLY A 57 15.85 -21.58 -11.65
N ASN A 58 15.70 -22.90 -11.67
CA ASN A 58 14.42 -23.55 -11.37
C ASN A 58 14.06 -23.43 -9.90
N VAL A 59 13.06 -22.64 -9.60
CA VAL A 59 12.36 -22.65 -8.33
C VAL A 59 11.14 -23.55 -8.49
N ALA A 60 10.86 -24.41 -7.51
CA ALA A 60 9.76 -25.38 -7.59
C ALA A 60 8.42 -24.68 -7.90
N GLY A 61 7.82 -25.01 -9.06
CA GLY A 61 6.52 -24.50 -9.47
C GLY A 61 6.51 -23.10 -10.12
N VAL A 62 7.68 -22.48 -10.31
CA VAL A 62 7.80 -21.15 -10.93
C VAL A 62 8.93 -21.18 -11.97
N SER A 63 8.71 -20.59 -13.14
CA SER A 63 9.75 -20.40 -14.16
C SER A 63 10.16 -18.94 -14.24
N PHE A 64 11.48 -18.72 -14.37
CA PHE A 64 12.04 -17.40 -14.66
C PHE A 64 12.40 -17.30 -16.13
N ASP A 65 12.13 -16.17 -16.75
CA ASP A 65 12.61 -15.88 -18.10
C ASP A 65 14.10 -15.47 -18.10
N SER A 66 14.67 -15.25 -19.28
CA SER A 66 16.09 -14.85 -19.43
C SER A 66 16.40 -13.47 -18.86
N GLU A 67 15.40 -12.64 -18.56
CA GLU A 67 15.52 -11.31 -17.96
C GLU A 67 15.30 -11.34 -16.43
N GLY A 68 14.97 -12.52 -15.88
CA GLY A 68 14.74 -12.73 -14.45
C GLY A 68 13.35 -12.38 -13.96
N TYR A 69 12.37 -12.38 -14.84
CA TYR A 69 10.98 -12.27 -14.45
C TYR A 69 10.39 -13.64 -14.14
N VAL A 70 9.56 -13.70 -13.14
CA VAL A 70 8.62 -14.79 -12.96
C VAL A 70 7.53 -14.64 -14.01
N ASN A 71 7.37 -15.65 -14.83
CA ASN A 71 6.35 -15.69 -15.86
C ASN A 71 5.11 -16.39 -15.35
N TYR A 72 4.02 -15.65 -15.22
CA TYR A 72 2.69 -16.17 -14.98
C TYR A 72 1.96 -16.24 -16.33
N ASP A 73 1.99 -17.41 -16.94
CA ASP A 73 1.47 -17.67 -18.28
C ASP A 73 0.17 -16.91 -18.55
N ASN A 74 0.19 -16.10 -19.60
CA ASN A 74 -0.94 -15.31 -20.09
C ASN A 74 -1.48 -14.21 -19.15
N LYS A 75 -0.80 -13.90 -18.04
CA LYS A 75 -1.26 -12.88 -17.07
C LYS A 75 -0.28 -11.73 -16.94
N ALA A 76 0.92 -12.02 -16.43
CA ALA A 76 1.92 -11.00 -16.17
C ALA A 76 3.31 -11.58 -16.03
N TYR A 77 4.31 -10.73 -16.18
CA TYR A 77 5.67 -10.97 -15.72
C TYR A 77 5.96 -10.07 -14.53
N VAL A 78 6.46 -10.64 -13.45
CA VAL A 78 6.83 -9.89 -12.24
C VAL A 78 8.28 -10.16 -11.86
N LYS A 79 8.97 -9.12 -11.40
CA LYS A 79 10.36 -9.20 -10.94
C LYS A 79 10.54 -8.27 -9.75
N LYS A 80 11.35 -8.70 -8.80
CA LYS A 80 11.75 -7.87 -7.67
C LYS A 80 13.23 -8.05 -7.41
N SER A 81 13.93 -6.96 -7.20
CA SER A 81 15.37 -6.95 -6.98
C SER A 81 15.77 -5.92 -5.94
N VAL A 82 16.96 -6.11 -5.37
CA VAL A 82 17.56 -5.20 -4.41
C VAL A 82 19.02 -4.94 -4.75
N LYS A 83 19.49 -3.74 -4.48
CA LYS A 83 20.91 -3.36 -4.53
C LYS A 83 21.26 -2.47 -3.35
N GLU A 84 22.51 -2.49 -2.92
CA GLU A 84 23.00 -1.52 -1.97
C GLU A 84 22.98 -0.12 -2.58
N ASN A 85 22.58 0.87 -1.79
CA ASN A 85 22.68 2.26 -2.20
C ASN A 85 24.15 2.69 -2.15
N ALA A 86 24.65 3.28 -3.25
CA ALA A 86 26.06 3.65 -3.37
C ALA A 86 26.45 4.89 -2.56
N GLU A 87 25.47 5.69 -2.16
CA GLU A 87 25.68 6.99 -1.52
C GLU A 87 25.54 6.92 0.00
N LYS A 88 24.75 5.94 0.50
CA LYS A 88 24.42 5.87 1.92
C LYS A 88 24.50 4.46 2.46
N GLN A 89 25.37 4.24 3.45
CA GLN A 89 25.55 2.98 4.16
C GLN A 89 24.25 2.46 4.76
N GLY A 90 24.05 1.15 4.68
CA GLY A 90 22.89 0.47 5.25
C GLY A 90 21.56 0.82 4.58
N LEU A 91 21.58 1.57 3.48
CA LEU A 91 20.41 1.85 2.65
C LEU A 91 20.40 0.91 1.46
N PHE A 92 19.24 0.39 1.12
CA PHE A 92 19.05 -0.54 0.02
C PHE A 92 17.93 -0.05 -0.89
N ASP A 93 18.18 -0.02 -2.20
CA ASP A 93 17.21 0.31 -3.22
C ASP A 93 16.49 -0.97 -3.66
N VAL A 94 15.21 -1.09 -3.38
CA VAL A 94 14.34 -2.18 -3.83
C VAL A 94 13.60 -1.73 -5.08
N THR A 95 13.52 -2.60 -6.08
CA THR A 95 12.79 -2.33 -7.32
C THR A 95 11.82 -3.47 -7.63
N LEU A 96 10.56 -3.12 -7.77
CA LEU A 96 9.53 -3.95 -8.38
C LEU A 96 9.45 -3.61 -9.86
N ASP A 97 9.29 -4.62 -10.69
CA ASP A 97 9.14 -4.49 -12.13
C ASP A 97 8.00 -5.39 -12.59
N VAL A 98 7.02 -4.83 -13.26
CA VAL A 98 5.84 -5.52 -13.78
C VAL A 98 5.75 -5.27 -15.27
N LYS A 99 5.61 -6.33 -16.02
CA LYS A 99 5.48 -6.30 -17.47
C LYS A 99 4.20 -7.01 -17.88
N GLY A 100 3.46 -6.43 -18.83
CA GLY A 100 2.33 -7.11 -19.47
C GLY A 100 2.82 -8.34 -20.26
N ASN A 101 1.92 -9.25 -20.57
CA ASN A 101 2.27 -10.48 -21.28
C ASN A 101 2.55 -10.21 -22.77
N ASP A 102 3.56 -10.88 -23.30
CA ASP A 102 3.89 -10.85 -24.74
C ASP A 102 2.98 -11.80 -25.56
N ILE A 103 2.39 -12.80 -24.90
CA ILE A 103 1.39 -13.69 -25.47
C ILE A 103 0.02 -13.13 -25.10
N ASN A 104 -0.71 -12.72 -26.09
CA ASN A 104 -2.04 -12.16 -25.90
C ASN A 104 -3.10 -13.29 -25.99
N PRO A 105 -3.56 -13.92 -24.88
CA PRO A 105 -4.80 -14.64 -24.94
C PRO A 105 -5.88 -13.59 -24.95
N PRO A 106 -6.78 -13.61 -25.94
CA PRO A 106 -7.93 -12.73 -25.94
C PRO A 106 -8.70 -12.96 -24.66
N ARG A 107 -8.94 -11.87 -23.91
CA ARG A 107 -9.87 -11.91 -22.77
C ARG A 107 -11.29 -11.88 -23.32
N ASP A 108 -12.17 -12.61 -22.67
CA ASP A 108 -13.57 -12.47 -22.95
C ASP A 108 -14.06 -11.10 -22.44
N ILE A 109 -14.52 -10.25 -23.37
CA ILE A 109 -14.98 -8.89 -23.11
C ILE A 109 -16.36 -8.70 -23.72
N ASP A 110 -17.30 -8.22 -22.91
CA ASP A 110 -18.57 -7.72 -23.37
C ASP A 110 -18.53 -6.18 -23.33
N LEU A 111 -18.50 -5.55 -24.51
CA LEU A 111 -18.32 -4.11 -24.69
C LEU A 111 -19.66 -3.48 -25.11
N VAL A 112 -20.11 -2.43 -24.41
CA VAL A 112 -21.23 -1.61 -24.85
C VAL A 112 -20.76 -0.21 -25.23
N LEU A 113 -21.04 0.22 -26.47
CA LEU A 113 -20.84 1.59 -26.92
C LEU A 113 -22.15 2.36 -26.74
N VAL A 114 -22.14 3.37 -25.86
CA VAL A 114 -23.27 4.25 -25.55
C VAL A 114 -23.06 5.59 -26.24
N ILE A 115 -23.79 5.85 -27.33
CA ILE A 115 -23.51 6.95 -28.25
C ILE A 115 -24.64 7.95 -28.25
N ASP A 116 -24.31 9.22 -28.08
CA ASP A 116 -25.22 10.36 -28.15
C ASP A 116 -25.65 10.64 -29.61
N PHE A 117 -26.93 10.49 -29.91
CA PHE A 117 -27.60 10.80 -31.18
C PHE A 117 -28.46 12.04 -31.03
N SER A 118 -28.18 12.93 -30.09
CA SER A 118 -28.89 14.21 -29.96
C SER A 118 -28.64 15.11 -31.18
N SER A 119 -29.46 16.15 -31.35
CA SER A 119 -29.32 17.04 -32.49
C SER A 119 -28.01 17.81 -32.54
N THR A 120 -27.31 17.96 -31.42
CA THR A 120 -25.99 18.60 -31.33
C THR A 120 -24.88 17.71 -31.90
N MET A 121 -25.10 16.40 -31.92
CA MET A 121 -24.23 15.40 -32.55
C MET A 121 -24.61 15.08 -34.00
N SER A 122 -25.56 15.78 -34.60
CA SER A 122 -26.01 15.52 -35.98
C SER A 122 -25.03 16.04 -37.04
N GLY A 123 -25.26 15.66 -38.31
CA GLY A 123 -24.48 16.08 -39.46
C GLY A 123 -23.07 15.45 -39.49
N GLU A 124 -22.07 16.26 -39.70
CA GLU A 124 -20.69 15.82 -39.83
C GLU A 124 -20.16 15.11 -38.56
N LYS A 125 -20.51 15.62 -37.37
CA LYS A 125 -20.17 14.97 -36.11
C LYS A 125 -20.65 13.51 -36.03
N LEU A 126 -21.92 13.26 -36.41
CA LEU A 126 -22.48 11.93 -36.41
C LEU A 126 -21.76 11.03 -37.42
N GLN A 127 -21.46 11.54 -38.61
CA GLN A 127 -20.79 10.78 -39.64
C GLN A 127 -19.34 10.44 -39.24
N ASN A 128 -18.61 11.36 -38.61
CA ASN A 128 -17.29 11.12 -38.14
C ASN A 128 -17.29 10.11 -36.96
N THR A 129 -18.29 10.19 -36.07
CA THR A 129 -18.48 9.16 -35.01
C THR A 129 -18.73 7.78 -35.59
N GLN A 130 -19.61 7.67 -36.58
CA GLN A 130 -19.90 6.41 -37.25
C GLN A 130 -18.65 5.84 -37.93
N ASN A 131 -17.88 6.66 -38.65
CA ASN A 131 -16.65 6.26 -39.30
C ASN A 131 -15.61 5.77 -38.28
N ALA A 132 -15.43 6.47 -37.17
CA ALA A 132 -14.47 6.10 -36.14
C ALA A 132 -14.86 4.80 -35.43
N VAL A 133 -16.16 4.61 -35.15
CA VAL A 133 -16.66 3.33 -34.60
C VAL A 133 -16.45 2.18 -35.59
N HIS A 134 -16.74 2.41 -36.89
CA HIS A 134 -16.46 1.42 -37.93
C HIS A 134 -14.97 1.00 -37.98
N GLN A 135 -14.06 1.99 -37.95
CA GLN A 135 -12.62 1.73 -37.92
C GLN A 135 -12.20 0.93 -36.68
N PHE A 136 -12.77 1.29 -35.52
CA PHE A 136 -12.53 0.57 -34.29
C PHE A 136 -13.01 -0.88 -34.37
N LEU A 137 -14.26 -1.12 -34.77
CA LEU A 137 -14.81 -2.48 -34.93
C LEU A 137 -13.99 -3.31 -35.92
N THR A 138 -13.53 -2.69 -37.02
CA THR A 138 -12.63 -3.33 -37.99
C THR A 138 -11.28 -3.66 -37.38
N SER A 139 -10.74 -2.79 -36.52
CA SER A 139 -9.43 -2.99 -35.88
C SER A 139 -9.42 -4.13 -34.85
N ILE A 140 -10.57 -4.49 -34.30
CA ILE A 140 -10.76 -5.62 -33.38
C ILE A 140 -11.49 -6.81 -34.01
N ALA A 141 -11.61 -6.83 -35.34
CA ALA A 141 -12.40 -7.84 -36.07
C ALA A 141 -11.95 -9.28 -35.79
N GLU A 142 -10.67 -9.52 -35.60
CA GLU A 142 -10.13 -10.84 -35.30
C GLU A 142 -10.67 -11.39 -33.98
N VAL A 143 -10.56 -10.63 -32.89
CA VAL A 143 -11.06 -11.03 -31.55
C VAL A 143 -12.61 -11.06 -31.49
N LEU A 144 -13.29 -10.29 -32.35
CA LEU A 144 -14.74 -10.41 -32.56
C LEU A 144 -15.10 -11.74 -33.22
N GLN A 145 -14.41 -12.12 -34.31
CA GLN A 145 -14.65 -13.39 -35.03
C GLN A 145 -14.38 -14.60 -34.15
N GLU A 146 -13.38 -14.53 -33.30
CA GLU A 146 -13.05 -15.57 -32.32
C GLU A 146 -14.07 -15.65 -31.19
N GLY A 147 -14.93 -14.65 -31.03
CA GLY A 147 -15.97 -14.60 -30.02
C GLY A 147 -15.48 -14.10 -28.64
N HIS A 148 -14.20 -13.73 -28.53
CA HIS A 148 -13.63 -13.21 -27.29
C HIS A 148 -14.17 -11.82 -26.95
N VAL A 149 -14.33 -10.97 -27.94
CA VAL A 149 -15.02 -9.67 -27.76
C VAL A 149 -16.41 -9.75 -28.40
N ARG A 150 -17.43 -9.27 -27.69
CA ARG A 150 -18.79 -9.05 -28.20
C ARG A 150 -19.17 -7.60 -27.98
N VAL A 151 -19.82 -6.99 -28.96
CA VAL A 151 -20.19 -5.56 -28.90
C VAL A 151 -21.68 -5.37 -28.93
N GLY A 152 -22.18 -4.52 -28.03
CA GLY A 152 -23.53 -3.98 -28.03
C GLY A 152 -23.52 -2.50 -28.37
N LEU A 153 -24.47 -2.04 -29.19
CA LEU A 153 -24.64 -0.62 -29.51
C LEU A 153 -25.90 -0.07 -28.88
N VAL A 154 -25.73 1.05 -28.17
CA VAL A 154 -26.83 1.82 -27.56
C VAL A 154 -26.71 3.26 -28.03
N CYS A 155 -27.66 3.71 -28.83
CA CYS A 155 -27.74 5.07 -29.31
C CYS A 155 -28.94 5.79 -28.63
N TYR A 156 -28.72 6.96 -28.10
CA TYR A 156 -29.74 7.69 -27.36
C TYR A 156 -29.86 9.15 -27.80
N ASN A 157 -31.06 9.65 -27.69
CA ASN A 157 -31.43 11.08 -27.69
C ASN A 157 -32.58 11.23 -26.68
N ARG A 158 -33.77 11.72 -27.05
CA ARG A 158 -34.98 11.52 -26.20
C ARG A 158 -35.50 10.09 -26.26
N ASN A 159 -35.22 9.38 -27.35
CA ASN A 159 -35.53 7.97 -27.55
C ASN A 159 -34.32 7.10 -27.29
N LEU A 160 -34.56 5.80 -27.29
CA LEU A 160 -33.55 4.77 -27.16
C LEU A 160 -33.57 3.87 -28.38
N TYR A 161 -32.38 3.53 -28.86
CA TYR A 161 -32.13 2.55 -29.91
C TYR A 161 -30.99 1.67 -29.46
N SER A 162 -31.18 0.36 -29.49
CA SER A 162 -30.09 -0.58 -29.11
C SER A 162 -30.13 -1.82 -29.99
N THR A 163 -29.00 -2.50 -30.07
CA THR A 163 -28.93 -3.85 -30.65
C THR A 163 -29.63 -4.89 -29.77
N GLN A 164 -30.04 -4.52 -28.57
CA GLN A 164 -30.66 -5.31 -27.52
C GLN A 164 -29.80 -6.43 -26.96
N THR A 165 -28.94 -7.04 -27.76
CA THR A 165 -27.99 -8.07 -27.38
C THR A 165 -26.59 -7.76 -27.94
N PHE A 166 -25.60 -8.49 -27.48
CA PHE A 166 -24.24 -8.39 -28.00
C PHE A 166 -24.10 -9.12 -29.35
N SER A 167 -23.23 -8.59 -30.23
CA SER A 167 -22.92 -9.17 -31.54
C SER A 167 -21.42 -9.25 -31.77
N THR A 168 -20.99 -10.20 -32.56
CA THR A 168 -19.60 -10.32 -33.09
C THR A 168 -19.54 -9.98 -34.60
N ASP A 169 -20.70 -9.69 -35.22
CA ASP A 169 -20.79 -9.37 -36.63
C ASP A 169 -20.63 -7.86 -36.87
N VAL A 170 -19.46 -7.49 -37.38
CA VAL A 170 -19.09 -6.10 -37.70
C VAL A 170 -20.09 -5.47 -38.67
N ASN A 171 -20.55 -6.22 -39.69
CA ASN A 171 -21.49 -5.68 -40.69
C ASN A 171 -22.87 -5.37 -40.07
N TYR A 172 -23.34 -6.23 -39.17
CA TYR A 172 -24.57 -5.98 -38.42
C TYR A 172 -24.47 -4.75 -37.53
N LEU A 173 -23.33 -4.60 -36.82
CA LEU A 173 -23.11 -3.45 -35.95
C LEU A 173 -23.01 -2.16 -36.74
N ASP A 174 -22.33 -2.16 -37.90
CA ASP A 174 -22.25 -1.00 -38.79
C ASP A 174 -23.60 -0.63 -39.39
N ASP A 175 -24.40 -1.60 -39.87
CA ASP A 175 -25.73 -1.35 -40.38
C ASP A 175 -26.63 -0.75 -39.31
N PHE A 176 -26.59 -1.28 -38.10
CA PHE A 176 -27.36 -0.71 -36.99
C PHE A 176 -26.93 0.74 -36.69
N LEU A 177 -25.63 1.03 -36.65
CA LEU A 177 -25.08 2.35 -36.37
C LEU A 177 -25.51 3.41 -37.41
N VAL A 178 -25.66 3.00 -38.68
CA VAL A 178 -26.03 3.90 -39.79
C VAL A 178 -27.55 4.00 -39.95
N ASN A 179 -28.26 2.87 -39.89
CA ASN A 179 -29.67 2.77 -40.23
C ASN A 179 -30.62 2.52 -39.06
N GLY A 180 -30.12 1.92 -37.96
CA GLY A 180 -30.93 1.50 -36.81
C GLY A 180 -31.31 2.64 -35.87
N ALA A 181 -30.54 3.72 -35.83
CA ALA A 181 -30.77 4.87 -34.96
C ALA A 181 -30.97 6.17 -35.75
N LYS A 182 -31.73 7.12 -35.19
CA LYS A 182 -32.00 8.41 -35.82
C LYS A 182 -31.64 9.55 -34.88
N SER A 183 -30.92 10.56 -35.40
CA SER A 183 -30.67 11.78 -34.65
C SER A 183 -31.97 12.57 -34.41
N GLN A 184 -32.16 13.04 -33.17
CA GLN A 184 -33.30 13.82 -32.74
C GLN A 184 -32.92 14.70 -31.52
N SER A 185 -33.69 15.77 -31.30
CA SER A 185 -33.46 16.64 -30.13
C SER A 185 -33.74 15.92 -28.82
N GLY A 186 -32.95 16.31 -27.80
CA GLY A 186 -33.03 15.79 -26.42
C GLY A 186 -31.86 14.87 -26.09
N THR A 187 -31.37 14.97 -24.88
CA THR A 187 -30.22 14.24 -24.38
C THR A 187 -30.59 13.51 -23.09
N PHE A 188 -30.97 12.24 -23.24
CA PHE A 188 -31.37 11.36 -22.13
C PHE A 188 -30.28 10.31 -21.89
N THR A 189 -29.11 10.77 -21.51
CA THR A 189 -27.90 9.96 -21.30
C THR A 189 -28.15 8.77 -20.36
N GLN A 190 -28.89 9.01 -19.26
CA GLN A 190 -29.23 7.98 -18.30
C GLN A 190 -29.97 6.79 -18.94
N LYS A 191 -30.85 7.06 -19.93
CA LYS A 191 -31.59 6.01 -20.65
C LYS A 191 -30.66 5.05 -21.39
N GLY A 192 -29.60 5.60 -22.01
CA GLY A 192 -28.54 4.80 -22.64
C GLY A 192 -27.72 3.98 -21.63
N LEU A 193 -27.42 4.56 -20.48
CA LEU A 193 -26.64 3.88 -19.41
C LEU A 193 -27.43 2.71 -18.79
N ILE A 194 -28.74 2.90 -18.55
CA ILE A 194 -29.62 1.85 -18.01
C ILE A 194 -29.83 0.71 -19.04
N GLU A 195 -29.89 1.02 -20.31
CA GLU A 195 -29.94 -0.03 -21.35
C GLU A 195 -28.60 -0.81 -21.39
N ALA A 196 -27.47 -0.15 -21.24
CA ALA A 196 -26.21 -0.84 -21.15
C ALA A 196 -26.15 -1.75 -19.91
N GLU A 197 -26.62 -1.29 -18.74
CA GLU A 197 -26.77 -2.11 -17.53
C GLU A 197 -27.65 -3.35 -17.80
N ARG A 198 -28.78 -3.17 -18.45
CA ARG A 198 -29.68 -4.28 -18.83
C ARG A 198 -28.93 -5.29 -19.69
N MET A 199 -28.22 -4.84 -20.73
CA MET A 199 -27.46 -5.72 -21.63
C MET A 199 -26.41 -6.53 -20.86
N PHE A 200 -25.66 -5.91 -19.97
CA PHE A 200 -24.67 -6.64 -19.12
C PHE A 200 -25.35 -7.64 -18.18
N THR A 201 -26.50 -7.28 -17.61
CA THR A 201 -27.20 -8.12 -16.62
C THR A 201 -27.91 -9.30 -17.23
N GLU A 202 -28.59 -9.10 -18.39
CA GLU A 202 -29.44 -10.11 -19.03
C GLU A 202 -28.69 -10.97 -20.05
N ASP A 203 -27.75 -10.38 -20.79
CA ASP A 203 -27.07 -11.00 -21.93
C ASP A 203 -25.54 -11.10 -21.77
N GLY A 204 -24.98 -10.43 -20.74
CA GLY A 204 -23.55 -10.44 -20.45
C GLY A 204 -23.06 -11.82 -19.99
N ARG A 205 -21.86 -12.19 -20.40
CA ARG A 205 -21.17 -13.40 -19.92
C ARG A 205 -20.66 -13.17 -18.50
N GLY A 206 -20.91 -14.11 -17.59
CA GLY A 206 -20.53 -13.97 -16.18
C GLY A 206 -19.03 -14.04 -15.91
N ASP A 207 -18.25 -14.55 -16.87
CA ASP A 207 -16.79 -14.69 -16.82
C ASP A 207 -16.07 -13.65 -17.71
N ALA A 208 -16.82 -12.83 -18.46
CA ALA A 208 -16.26 -11.77 -19.28
C ALA A 208 -16.09 -10.46 -18.49
N GLU A 209 -15.10 -9.68 -18.88
CA GLU A 209 -14.97 -8.31 -18.44
C GLU A 209 -16.01 -7.43 -19.12
N HIS A 210 -16.77 -6.67 -18.34
CA HIS A 210 -17.78 -5.76 -18.84
C HIS A 210 -17.20 -4.37 -19.01
N MET A 211 -17.24 -3.84 -20.24
CA MET A 211 -16.72 -2.53 -20.60
C MET A 211 -17.79 -1.65 -21.22
N LEU A 212 -17.83 -0.39 -20.82
CA LEU A 212 -18.71 0.62 -21.40
C LEU A 212 -17.89 1.77 -21.95
N VAL A 213 -18.21 2.21 -23.17
CA VAL A 213 -17.64 3.45 -23.76
C VAL A 213 -18.77 4.39 -24.10
N HIS A 214 -18.81 5.52 -23.39
CA HIS A 214 -19.75 6.60 -23.68
C HIS A 214 -19.13 7.61 -24.65
N ILE A 215 -19.88 8.06 -25.66
CA ILE A 215 -19.46 9.09 -26.61
C ILE A 215 -20.57 10.12 -26.71
N GLY A 216 -20.28 11.38 -26.34
CA GLY A 216 -21.28 12.45 -26.39
C GLY A 216 -20.73 13.85 -26.15
N ASP A 217 -21.46 14.86 -26.63
CA ASP A 217 -21.11 16.28 -26.50
C ASP A 217 -21.90 17.02 -25.42
N GLY A 218 -22.98 16.39 -24.94
CA GLY A 218 -24.06 17.10 -24.29
C GLY A 218 -24.21 16.91 -22.79
N SER A 219 -24.71 17.97 -22.20
CA SER A 219 -25.28 17.90 -20.87
C SER A 219 -26.62 17.15 -20.94
N ALA A 220 -26.81 16.18 -20.06
CA ALA A 220 -28.11 15.54 -19.92
C ALA A 220 -29.21 16.58 -19.62
N ASN A 221 -30.32 16.47 -20.30
CA ASN A 221 -31.47 17.34 -20.08
C ASN A 221 -32.76 16.56 -19.72
N ARG A 222 -32.60 15.24 -19.54
CA ARG A 222 -33.66 14.32 -19.06
C ARG A 222 -33.00 13.25 -18.18
N SER A 223 -33.78 12.81 -17.18
CA SER A 223 -33.46 11.65 -16.37
C SER A 223 -34.73 10.93 -15.93
N TYR A 224 -34.66 9.65 -15.59
CA TYR A 224 -35.72 8.97 -14.87
C TYR A 224 -35.87 9.56 -13.46
N ILE A 225 -37.08 9.39 -12.89
CA ILE A 225 -37.38 9.79 -11.52
C ILE A 225 -36.83 8.68 -10.61
N PRO A 226 -36.19 9.00 -9.47
CA PRO A 226 -35.83 7.98 -8.50
C PRO A 226 -37.03 7.10 -8.11
N ALA A 227 -36.78 5.83 -7.84
CA ALA A 227 -37.82 4.92 -7.33
C ALA A 227 -38.35 5.42 -5.97
N PRO A 228 -39.62 5.16 -5.62
CA PRO A 228 -40.18 5.66 -4.35
C PRO A 228 -39.47 5.21 -3.09
N ASP A 229 -38.79 4.06 -3.18
CA ASP A 229 -37.97 3.43 -2.13
C ASP A 229 -36.47 3.48 -2.42
N ALA A 230 -36.06 4.26 -3.43
CA ALA A 230 -34.65 4.43 -3.77
C ALA A 230 -33.86 4.98 -2.57
N VAL A 231 -32.73 4.34 -2.29
CA VAL A 231 -31.81 4.80 -1.26
C VAL A 231 -31.08 6.04 -1.76
N GLU A 232 -30.99 7.04 -0.90
CA GLU A 232 -30.24 8.26 -1.15
C GLU A 232 -28.80 8.07 -0.63
N TYR A 233 -27.83 8.30 -1.49
CA TYR A 233 -26.40 8.21 -1.15
C TYR A 233 -25.78 9.59 -1.07
N PRO A 234 -25.01 9.88 0.01
CA PRO A 234 -24.21 11.11 0.04
C PRO A 234 -23.05 11.01 -0.96
N ASN A 235 -22.67 12.12 -1.57
CA ASN A 235 -21.45 12.19 -2.35
C ASN A 235 -20.24 12.25 -1.41
N ASN A 236 -19.60 11.11 -1.20
CA ASN A 236 -18.42 10.95 -0.33
C ASN A 236 -17.08 11.08 -1.09
N GLY A 237 -17.07 11.78 -2.22
CA GLY A 237 -15.92 11.86 -3.12
C GLY A 237 -15.90 10.79 -4.21
N GLU A 238 -16.97 10.01 -4.35
CA GLU A 238 -17.15 9.06 -5.46
C GLU A 238 -17.42 9.79 -6.77
N LEU A 239 -18.11 10.95 -6.71
CA LEU A 239 -18.33 11.84 -7.83
C LEU A 239 -17.44 13.07 -7.72
N ILE A 240 -16.86 13.47 -8.84
CA ILE A 240 -16.02 14.67 -8.90
C ILE A 240 -16.92 15.91 -8.81
N ASP A 241 -16.69 16.75 -7.79
CA ASP A 241 -17.35 18.04 -7.68
C ASP A 241 -16.71 19.02 -8.71
N TYR A 242 -17.52 19.48 -9.64
CA TYR A 242 -17.09 20.38 -10.68
C TYR A 242 -18.04 21.58 -10.79
N ASN A 243 -17.61 22.72 -10.27
CA ASN A 243 -18.36 23.99 -10.34
C ASN A 243 -19.79 23.95 -9.82
N GLY A 244 -20.10 23.10 -8.86
CA GLY A 244 -21.43 22.98 -8.26
C GLY A 244 -22.50 22.42 -9.20
N TYR A 245 -22.14 21.54 -10.11
CA TYR A 245 -23.06 20.90 -11.06
C TYR A 245 -23.79 19.68 -10.48
N HIS A 246 -23.80 19.51 -9.19
CA HIS A 246 -24.46 18.41 -8.47
C HIS A 246 -25.29 18.93 -7.29
N THR A 247 -26.12 18.05 -6.72
CA THR A 247 -26.66 18.17 -5.37
C THR A 247 -25.69 17.50 -4.37
N SER A 248 -26.06 17.38 -3.10
CA SER A 248 -25.23 16.67 -2.11
C SER A 248 -25.39 15.16 -2.15
N THR A 249 -26.37 14.66 -2.90
CA THR A 249 -26.79 13.25 -2.88
C THR A 249 -27.15 12.75 -4.27
N TYR A 250 -27.14 11.44 -4.45
CA TYR A 250 -27.57 10.76 -5.67
C TYR A 250 -28.35 9.48 -5.33
N HIS A 251 -29.05 8.92 -6.33
CA HIS A 251 -29.81 7.66 -6.24
C HIS A 251 -29.31 6.66 -7.27
N GLU A 252 -29.48 5.37 -7.04
CA GLU A 252 -29.08 4.31 -7.99
C GLU A 252 -30.28 3.58 -8.62
N ASP A 253 -31.47 3.70 -8.03
CA ASP A 253 -32.68 3.04 -8.50
C ASP A 253 -33.71 4.04 -9.01
N PHE A 254 -34.31 3.73 -10.17
CA PHE A 254 -35.15 4.64 -10.93
C PHE A 254 -36.41 3.97 -11.46
N GLN A 255 -37.48 4.77 -11.66
CA GLN A 255 -38.76 4.33 -12.24
C GLN A 255 -38.69 4.23 -13.77
N THR A 256 -38.02 3.21 -14.29
CA THR A 256 -37.81 3.04 -15.74
C THR A 256 -39.07 2.66 -16.51
N ASP A 257 -40.05 2.04 -15.87
CA ASP A 257 -41.35 1.65 -16.44
C ASP A 257 -42.36 2.80 -16.39
N SER A 258 -42.07 3.90 -15.71
CA SER A 258 -42.95 5.06 -15.63
C SER A 258 -42.87 5.86 -16.93
N PRO A 259 -44.03 6.34 -17.48
CA PRO A 259 -44.01 7.30 -18.57
C PRO A 259 -43.47 8.67 -18.14
N LEU A 260 -43.40 8.94 -16.83
CA LEU A 260 -42.91 10.21 -16.27
C LEU A 260 -41.39 10.20 -16.13
N TYR A 261 -40.76 11.36 -16.37
CA TYR A 261 -39.36 11.58 -16.26
C TYR A 261 -39.03 13.03 -15.91
N HIS A 262 -37.85 13.31 -15.36
CA HIS A 262 -37.37 14.66 -15.15
C HIS A 262 -36.96 15.33 -16.46
N THR A 263 -37.23 16.62 -16.62
CA THR A 263 -36.80 17.43 -17.77
C THR A 263 -36.39 18.84 -17.34
N THR A 264 -35.49 19.47 -18.09
CA THR A 264 -35.11 20.86 -17.83
C THR A 264 -36.08 21.87 -18.43
N SER A 265 -37.01 21.46 -19.30
CA SER A 265 -37.93 22.36 -20.06
C SER A 265 -39.36 21.99 -19.82
N ALA A 266 -40.16 22.95 -19.33
CA ALA A 266 -41.60 22.83 -19.27
C ALA A 266 -42.22 22.94 -20.68
N GLY A 267 -43.17 22.07 -21.02
CA GLY A 267 -44.08 22.26 -22.14
C GLY A 267 -43.71 21.63 -23.50
N SER A 268 -42.52 21.03 -23.64
CA SER A 268 -42.17 20.28 -24.85
C SER A 268 -42.44 18.79 -24.76
N ASP A 269 -42.62 18.27 -23.54
CA ASP A 269 -42.79 16.85 -23.25
C ASP A 269 -44.01 16.68 -22.31
N THR A 270 -45.06 15.99 -22.78
CA THR A 270 -46.29 15.77 -22.00
C THR A 270 -46.09 14.97 -20.71
N ASN A 271 -45.00 14.21 -20.63
CA ASN A 271 -44.67 13.36 -19.51
C ASN A 271 -43.49 13.90 -18.67
N GLY A 272 -43.00 15.09 -19.00
CA GLY A 272 -41.86 15.70 -18.36
C GLY A 272 -42.21 16.44 -17.07
N ILE A 273 -41.59 16.09 -15.98
CA ILE A 273 -41.64 16.83 -14.72
C ILE A 273 -40.40 17.73 -14.66
N VAL A 274 -40.61 19.03 -14.47
CA VAL A 274 -39.50 20.00 -14.45
C VAL A 274 -38.64 19.77 -13.21
N ALA A 275 -37.34 19.52 -13.42
CA ALA A 275 -36.35 19.37 -12.40
C ALA A 275 -35.15 20.27 -12.68
N SER A 276 -34.36 20.55 -11.65
CA SER A 276 -33.13 21.29 -11.84
C SER A 276 -32.10 20.45 -12.64
N LYS A 277 -31.20 21.14 -13.32
CA LYS A 277 -30.12 20.44 -14.05
C LYS A 277 -29.20 19.64 -13.14
N ASN A 278 -29.05 20.06 -11.87
CA ASN A 278 -28.24 19.32 -10.90
C ASN A 278 -28.88 17.98 -10.54
N VAL A 279 -30.21 17.94 -10.34
CA VAL A 279 -30.95 16.70 -10.10
C VAL A 279 -30.78 15.74 -11.28
N ILE A 280 -30.93 16.24 -12.52
CA ILE A 280 -30.76 15.39 -13.71
C ILE A 280 -29.33 14.87 -13.85
N ASN A 281 -28.32 15.68 -13.47
CA ASN A 281 -26.94 15.21 -13.43
C ASN A 281 -26.77 14.07 -12.42
N ASP A 282 -27.27 14.25 -11.19
CA ASP A 282 -27.12 13.26 -10.13
C ASP A 282 -27.90 11.97 -10.43
N ASP A 283 -29.11 12.08 -10.99
CA ASP A 283 -29.86 10.91 -11.48
C ASP A 283 -29.10 10.16 -12.58
N THR A 284 -28.48 10.89 -13.51
CA THR A 284 -27.67 10.30 -14.58
C THR A 284 -26.44 9.57 -14.00
N LEU A 285 -25.74 10.23 -13.10
CA LEU A 285 -24.53 9.69 -12.49
C LEU A 285 -24.81 8.60 -11.45
N GLY A 286 -26.01 8.58 -10.86
CA GLY A 286 -26.46 7.45 -10.02
C GLY A 286 -26.48 6.12 -10.79
N SER A 287 -26.97 6.14 -12.04
CA SER A 287 -26.91 4.95 -12.90
C SER A 287 -25.48 4.56 -13.28
N VAL A 288 -24.57 5.54 -13.43
CA VAL A 288 -23.14 5.27 -13.63
C VAL A 288 -22.52 4.61 -12.41
N MET A 289 -22.84 5.10 -11.20
CA MET A 289 -22.33 4.52 -9.97
C MET A 289 -22.77 3.07 -9.80
N LYS A 290 -23.99 2.76 -10.14
CA LYS A 290 -24.51 1.39 -10.15
C LYS A 290 -23.74 0.48 -11.10
N LEU A 291 -23.49 0.93 -12.34
CA LEU A 291 -22.64 0.23 -13.31
C LEU A 291 -21.23 -0.03 -12.78
N LYS A 292 -20.57 0.99 -12.21
CA LYS A 292 -19.23 0.84 -11.63
C LYS A 292 -19.21 -0.13 -10.44
N LYS A 293 -20.21 -0.08 -9.57
CA LYS A 293 -20.33 -1.01 -8.42
C LYS A 293 -20.57 -2.46 -8.85
N SER A 294 -21.20 -2.68 -10.01
CA SER A 294 -21.32 -4.03 -10.59
C SER A 294 -20.07 -4.52 -11.31
N GLY A 295 -18.99 -3.73 -11.31
CA GLY A 295 -17.71 -4.11 -11.88
C GLY A 295 -17.50 -3.68 -13.35
N VAL A 296 -18.43 -2.91 -13.93
CA VAL A 296 -18.29 -2.41 -15.30
C VAL A 296 -17.19 -1.35 -15.36
N ILE A 297 -16.23 -1.54 -16.26
CA ILE A 297 -15.18 -0.54 -16.55
C ILE A 297 -15.74 0.47 -17.56
N CYS A 298 -15.89 1.71 -17.12
CA CYS A 298 -16.47 2.77 -17.94
C CYS A 298 -15.37 3.70 -18.49
N TYR A 299 -15.46 3.95 -19.79
CA TYR A 299 -14.72 4.98 -20.53
C TYR A 299 -15.68 6.05 -21.03
N SER A 300 -15.20 7.28 -21.19
CA SER A 300 -16.03 8.37 -21.71
C SER A 300 -15.26 9.27 -22.65
N VAL A 301 -15.86 9.58 -23.79
CA VAL A 301 -15.35 10.50 -24.80
C VAL A 301 -16.25 11.73 -24.83
N GLY A 302 -15.74 12.85 -24.34
CA GLY A 302 -16.41 14.14 -24.43
C GLY A 302 -16.07 14.84 -25.75
N VAL A 303 -17.10 15.09 -26.57
CA VAL A 303 -16.96 15.80 -27.85
C VAL A 303 -17.15 17.29 -27.60
N ALA A 304 -16.07 18.07 -27.63
CA ALA A 304 -16.06 19.48 -27.28
C ALA A 304 -16.82 19.78 -25.97
N PRO A 305 -16.60 19.02 -24.91
CA PRO A 305 -17.43 19.09 -23.71
C PRO A 305 -17.18 20.41 -22.98
N SER A 306 -18.20 20.94 -22.35
CA SER A 306 -18.06 22.14 -21.52
C SER A 306 -19.00 22.10 -20.32
N GLY A 307 -18.59 22.69 -19.21
CA GLY A 307 -19.41 22.86 -18.03
C GLY A 307 -20.08 21.55 -17.56
N ARG A 308 -21.40 21.47 -17.65
CA ARG A 308 -22.17 20.29 -17.21
C ARG A 308 -21.91 19.04 -18.04
N GLY A 309 -21.69 19.18 -19.35
CA GLY A 309 -21.35 18.06 -20.22
C GLY A 309 -20.01 17.47 -19.85
N GLU A 310 -19.03 18.31 -19.57
CA GLU A 310 -17.72 17.88 -19.08
C GLU A 310 -17.81 17.20 -17.72
N TYR A 311 -18.59 17.76 -16.79
CA TYR A 311 -18.84 17.15 -15.48
C TYR A 311 -19.40 15.74 -15.60
N ILE A 312 -20.42 15.53 -16.43
CA ILE A 312 -21.03 14.19 -16.66
C ILE A 312 -20.00 13.27 -17.30
N ALA A 313 -19.34 13.68 -18.38
CA ALA A 313 -18.40 12.84 -19.10
C ALA A 313 -17.22 12.40 -18.21
N LYS A 314 -16.63 13.30 -17.41
CA LYS A 314 -15.60 12.95 -16.43
C LYS A 314 -16.06 11.93 -15.41
N ASN A 315 -17.28 12.08 -14.90
CA ASN A 315 -17.83 11.17 -13.89
C ASN A 315 -18.34 9.85 -14.45
N ILE A 316 -18.61 9.74 -15.76
CA ILE A 316 -18.92 8.45 -16.40
C ILE A 316 -17.67 7.56 -16.37
N SER A 317 -16.47 8.07 -16.64
CA SER A 317 -15.27 7.24 -16.63
C SER A 317 -14.97 6.65 -15.25
N SER A 318 -14.49 5.41 -15.23
CA SER A 318 -14.06 4.75 -13.98
C SER A 318 -12.79 5.34 -13.41
N ASN A 319 -11.90 5.83 -14.26
CA ASN A 319 -10.62 6.45 -13.92
C ASN A 319 -10.44 7.75 -14.72
N PRO A 320 -9.60 8.69 -14.24
CA PRO A 320 -9.24 9.88 -15.03
C PRO A 320 -8.67 9.56 -16.43
N SER A 321 -7.86 8.50 -16.57
CA SER A 321 -7.32 8.05 -17.86
C SER A 321 -8.36 7.43 -18.80
N GLY A 322 -9.50 7.07 -18.29
CA GLY A 322 -10.64 6.60 -19.10
C GLY A 322 -11.49 7.73 -19.66
N TYR A 323 -11.18 8.98 -19.31
CA TYR A 323 -11.86 10.16 -19.87
C TYR A 323 -11.01 10.81 -20.95
N TYR A 324 -11.59 10.93 -22.13
CA TYR A 324 -10.97 11.56 -23.30
C TYR A 324 -11.76 12.80 -23.73
N THR A 325 -11.05 13.85 -24.17
CA THR A 325 -11.65 15.02 -24.79
C THR A 325 -11.21 15.12 -26.23
N ILE A 326 -12.14 15.37 -27.12
CA ILE A 326 -11.86 15.62 -28.53
C ILE A 326 -12.56 16.89 -28.96
N ASP A 327 -12.13 17.48 -30.06
CA ASP A 327 -12.70 18.70 -30.61
C ASP A 327 -14.05 18.48 -31.31
N GLU A 328 -14.67 19.56 -31.78
CA GLU A 328 -15.94 19.49 -32.51
C GLU A 328 -15.86 18.72 -33.83
N ASN A 329 -14.69 18.66 -34.46
CA ASN A 329 -14.46 17.97 -35.72
C ASN A 329 -14.20 16.47 -35.51
N LEU A 330 -14.12 16.04 -34.24
CA LEU A 330 -13.79 14.67 -33.84
C LEU A 330 -12.36 14.26 -34.25
N GLU A 331 -11.48 15.24 -34.47
CA GLU A 331 -10.05 14.96 -34.61
C GLU A 331 -9.54 14.31 -33.30
N GLY A 332 -8.84 13.20 -33.42
CA GLY A 332 -8.38 12.42 -32.28
C GLY A 332 -9.30 11.25 -31.87
N LEU A 333 -10.55 11.13 -32.35
CA LEU A 333 -11.42 10.01 -32.00
C LEU A 333 -10.82 8.65 -32.42
N ALA A 334 -10.14 8.62 -33.56
CA ALA A 334 -9.42 7.42 -34.02
C ALA A 334 -8.29 7.02 -33.04
N GLU A 335 -7.58 8.00 -32.48
CA GLU A 335 -6.55 7.74 -31.47
C GLU A 335 -7.15 7.27 -30.13
N VAL A 336 -8.29 7.85 -29.73
CA VAL A 336 -9.05 7.34 -28.56
C VAL A 336 -9.43 5.87 -28.77
N PHE A 337 -9.96 5.52 -29.92
CA PHE A 337 -10.30 4.11 -30.21
C PHE A 337 -9.09 3.20 -30.30
N LYS A 338 -7.94 3.70 -30.78
CA LYS A 338 -6.69 2.96 -30.72
C LYS A 338 -6.23 2.69 -29.28
N ASN A 339 -6.39 3.69 -28.40
CA ASN A 339 -6.11 3.52 -26.98
C ASN A 339 -7.08 2.54 -26.32
N LEU A 340 -8.36 2.57 -26.71
CA LEU A 340 -9.36 1.59 -26.24
C LEU A 340 -9.04 0.18 -26.75
N GLN A 341 -8.64 0.04 -28.02
CA GLN A 341 -8.16 -1.23 -28.56
C GLN A 341 -6.98 -1.76 -27.72
N ASN A 342 -5.99 -0.90 -27.43
CA ASN A 342 -4.87 -1.30 -26.57
C ASN A 342 -5.33 -1.72 -25.18
N ASN A 343 -6.33 -1.04 -24.60
CA ASN A 343 -6.91 -1.43 -23.30
C ASN A 343 -7.66 -2.76 -23.34
N ILE A 344 -8.33 -3.07 -24.45
CA ILE A 344 -8.98 -4.38 -24.69
C ILE A 344 -7.93 -5.49 -24.71
N LEU A 345 -6.77 -5.21 -25.28
CA LEU A 345 -5.67 -6.15 -25.42
C LEU A 345 -4.72 -6.20 -24.22
N LYS A 346 -4.95 -5.44 -23.13
CA LYS A 346 -4.09 -5.44 -21.95
C LYS A 346 -4.29 -6.69 -21.09
N THR A 347 -3.19 -7.30 -20.72
CA THR A 347 -3.19 -8.47 -19.82
C THR A 347 -3.30 -8.08 -18.34
N ILE A 348 -2.97 -6.83 -18.00
CA ILE A 348 -3.20 -6.23 -16.69
C ILE A 348 -4.09 -5.01 -16.87
N PRO A 349 -5.41 -5.15 -16.83
CA PRO A 349 -6.34 -4.03 -17.11
C PRO A 349 -6.54 -3.07 -15.95
N ASN A 350 -6.42 -3.54 -14.69
CA ASN A 350 -6.66 -2.75 -13.47
C ASN A 350 -5.91 -3.36 -12.28
N GLY A 351 -4.61 -3.53 -12.45
CA GLY A 351 -3.77 -4.22 -11.48
C GLY A 351 -3.59 -3.44 -10.18
N THR A 352 -3.38 -4.21 -9.11
CA THR A 352 -2.99 -3.71 -7.79
C THR A 352 -1.81 -4.50 -7.25
N ILE A 353 -0.84 -3.80 -6.64
CA ILE A 353 0.27 -4.43 -5.93
C ILE A 353 0.10 -4.17 -4.44
N THR A 354 0.34 -5.20 -3.64
CA THR A 354 0.48 -5.11 -2.19
C THR A 354 1.88 -5.55 -1.81
N ASP A 355 2.62 -4.67 -1.15
CA ASP A 355 4.04 -4.86 -0.86
C ASP A 355 4.38 -4.52 0.60
N PRO A 356 4.11 -5.43 1.54
CA PRO A 356 4.46 -5.24 2.95
C PRO A 356 5.97 -5.39 3.16
N MET A 357 6.54 -4.61 4.07
CA MET A 357 7.94 -4.78 4.47
C MET A 357 8.15 -6.09 5.24
N GLY A 358 9.37 -6.62 5.18
CA GLY A 358 9.78 -7.79 5.93
C GLY A 358 9.95 -7.50 7.42
N GLU A 359 10.01 -8.56 8.23
CA GLU A 359 10.29 -8.43 9.66
C GLU A 359 11.68 -7.81 9.89
N GLY A 360 11.76 -6.78 10.72
CA GLY A 360 13.00 -6.05 10.97
C GLY A 360 13.44 -5.14 9.82
N ILE A 361 12.58 -4.86 8.86
CA ILE A 361 12.84 -3.93 7.76
C ILE A 361 12.06 -2.63 7.96
N LEU A 362 12.74 -1.51 7.76
CA LEU A 362 12.18 -0.17 7.82
C LEU A 362 12.09 0.43 6.41
N LEU A 363 10.89 0.81 6.00
CA LEU A 363 10.66 1.59 4.78
C LEU A 363 11.05 3.04 5.01
N GLN A 364 11.86 3.60 4.13
CA GLN A 364 12.22 5.02 4.21
C GLN A 364 11.00 5.90 3.90
N GLY A 365 10.72 6.84 4.82
CA GLY A 365 9.57 7.75 4.71
C GLY A 365 8.25 7.17 5.21
N SER A 366 8.21 5.96 5.78
CA SER A 366 6.99 5.40 6.35
C SER A 366 6.33 6.35 7.35
N GLY A 367 5.00 6.42 7.32
CA GLY A 367 4.21 7.38 8.10
C GLY A 367 4.14 8.80 7.50
N ASN A 368 5.02 9.13 6.53
CA ASN A 368 4.98 10.36 5.72
C ASN A 368 5.46 10.06 4.30
N PHE A 369 4.95 8.99 3.71
CA PHE A 369 5.38 8.49 2.42
C PHE A 369 4.80 9.34 1.29
N THR A 370 5.67 9.91 0.46
CA THR A 370 5.33 10.84 -0.63
C THR A 370 6.07 10.45 -1.90
N GLU A 371 5.81 11.13 -3.00
CA GLU A 371 6.50 10.93 -4.29
C GLU A 371 8.02 11.13 -4.22
N GLN A 372 8.54 11.73 -3.14
CA GLN A 372 9.98 11.84 -2.91
C GLN A 372 10.62 10.54 -2.38
N ASN A 373 9.81 9.63 -1.86
CA ASN A 373 10.27 8.37 -1.27
C ASN A 373 10.29 7.21 -2.25
N TYR A 374 9.74 7.38 -3.46
CA TYR A 374 9.75 6.37 -4.49
C TYR A 374 9.98 6.96 -5.88
N LYS A 375 10.37 6.10 -6.81
CA LYS A 375 10.47 6.42 -8.23
C LYS A 375 9.60 5.45 -9.02
N LEU A 376 8.56 5.98 -9.68
CA LEU A 376 7.68 5.21 -10.55
C LEU A 376 7.95 5.61 -12.00
N GLN A 377 8.20 4.63 -12.87
CA GLN A 377 8.50 4.85 -14.29
C GLN A 377 7.75 3.87 -15.16
N GLY A 378 7.26 4.34 -16.30
CA GLY A 378 6.64 3.55 -17.36
C GLY A 378 7.59 3.38 -18.54
N TRP A 379 7.48 2.26 -19.21
CA TRP A 379 8.32 1.88 -20.35
C TRP A 379 7.48 1.17 -21.41
N ARG A 380 7.74 1.45 -22.69
CA ARG A 380 7.12 0.76 -23.83
C ARG A 380 8.21 0.37 -24.82
N LYS A 381 8.12 -0.81 -25.42
CA LYS A 381 9.03 -1.18 -26.50
C LYS A 381 8.67 -0.42 -27.78
N ASP A 382 9.68 0.05 -28.47
CA ASP A 382 9.52 0.58 -29.83
C ASP A 382 9.43 -0.55 -30.86
N SER A 383 9.26 -0.20 -32.14
CA SER A 383 9.19 -1.15 -33.24
C SER A 383 10.44 -2.01 -33.43
N ASN A 384 11.55 -1.67 -32.78
CA ASN A 384 12.81 -2.43 -32.82
C ASN A 384 12.97 -3.29 -31.55
N GLY A 385 11.97 -3.35 -30.67
CA GLY A 385 12.01 -4.09 -29.41
C GLY A 385 12.82 -3.42 -28.30
N VAL A 386 13.16 -2.13 -28.42
CA VAL A 386 13.94 -1.38 -27.44
C VAL A 386 13.01 -0.65 -26.48
N TRP A 387 13.25 -0.81 -25.17
CA TRP A 387 12.48 -0.11 -24.14
C TRP A 387 12.73 1.39 -24.17
N GLN A 388 11.66 2.16 -24.34
CA GLN A 388 11.63 3.63 -24.28
C GLN A 388 10.79 4.09 -23.08
N GLU A 389 11.14 5.24 -22.49
CA GLU A 389 10.29 5.83 -21.43
C GLU A 389 8.90 6.15 -21.96
N ALA A 390 7.88 5.77 -21.20
CA ALA A 390 6.47 5.99 -21.51
C ALA A 390 5.74 6.54 -20.25
N PRO A 391 5.87 7.85 -19.95
CA PRO A 391 5.30 8.47 -18.76
C PRO A 391 3.77 8.36 -18.69
N ASP A 392 3.10 8.23 -19.82
CA ASP A 392 1.66 8.01 -19.92
C ASP A 392 1.17 6.76 -19.20
N LEU A 393 2.00 5.74 -19.09
CA LEU A 393 1.66 4.48 -18.40
C LEU A 393 1.52 4.63 -16.88
N VAL A 394 2.04 5.70 -16.31
CA VAL A 394 2.11 5.87 -14.85
C VAL A 394 1.31 7.05 -14.30
N GLN A 395 0.71 7.89 -15.18
CA GLN A 395 0.01 9.12 -14.73
C GLN A 395 -1.19 8.85 -13.80
N ASP A 396 -1.86 7.70 -13.94
CA ASP A 396 -3.05 7.35 -13.16
C ASP A 396 -2.75 6.37 -12.03
N ILE A 397 -1.52 5.88 -11.97
CA ILE A 397 -1.11 4.96 -10.92
C ILE A 397 -1.01 5.72 -9.60
N LYS A 398 -1.64 5.15 -8.58
CA LYS A 398 -1.57 5.68 -7.22
C LYS A 398 -0.68 4.78 -6.37
N VAL A 399 0.30 5.40 -5.73
CA VAL A 399 1.16 4.76 -4.75
C VAL A 399 0.85 5.33 -3.37
N THR A 400 0.52 4.46 -2.43
CA THR A 400 0.21 4.82 -1.04
C THR A 400 0.97 3.93 -0.09
N GLU A 401 1.15 4.39 1.15
CA GLU A 401 1.75 3.59 2.22
C GLU A 401 0.89 3.64 3.46
N ALA A 402 0.75 2.51 4.12
CA ALA A 402 0.18 2.40 5.46
C ALA A 402 0.80 1.20 6.19
N ASN A 403 1.21 1.42 7.44
CA ASN A 403 1.75 0.36 8.31
C ASN A 403 2.89 -0.45 7.66
N GLN A 404 3.89 0.22 7.10
CA GLN A 404 5.02 -0.41 6.41
C GLN A 404 4.60 -1.26 5.20
N THR A 405 3.47 -0.93 4.56
CA THR A 405 2.97 -1.61 3.37
C THR A 405 2.77 -0.59 2.26
N ILE A 406 3.44 -0.80 1.13
CA ILE A 406 3.20 -0.02 -0.09
C ILE A 406 2.04 -0.68 -0.86
N SER A 407 1.09 0.13 -1.27
CA SER A 407 0.00 -0.27 -2.16
C SER A 407 0.07 0.54 -3.45
N VAL A 408 0.03 -0.16 -4.58
CA VAL A 408 0.00 0.45 -5.91
C VAL A 408 -1.30 0.06 -6.58
N SER A 409 -2.02 1.00 -7.16
CA SER A 409 -3.31 0.73 -7.80
C SER A 409 -3.43 1.41 -9.16
N SER A 410 -4.41 0.98 -9.93
CA SER A 410 -4.70 1.48 -11.29
C SER A 410 -3.59 1.16 -12.29
N ILE A 411 -2.93 0.02 -12.15
CA ILE A 411 -1.92 -0.47 -13.11
C ILE A 411 -2.65 -1.01 -14.34
N ALA A 412 -2.29 -0.49 -15.52
CA ALA A 412 -2.85 -0.97 -16.78
C ALA A 412 -1.73 -1.20 -17.82
N LEU A 413 -1.39 -2.48 -18.06
CA LEU A 413 -0.29 -2.88 -18.94
C LEU A 413 -0.74 -3.91 -19.99
N GLY A 414 -0.38 -3.66 -21.23
CA GLY A 414 -0.50 -4.58 -22.36
C GLY A 414 0.83 -5.23 -22.73
N SER A 415 0.83 -5.92 -23.88
CA SER A 415 2.07 -6.41 -24.47
C SER A 415 3.06 -5.27 -24.70
N ASP A 416 4.34 -5.55 -24.50
CA ASP A 416 5.42 -4.56 -24.66
C ASP A 416 5.32 -3.30 -23.77
N GLU A 417 4.55 -3.36 -22.70
CA GLU A 417 4.45 -2.33 -21.68
C GLU A 417 4.90 -2.83 -20.31
N ARG A 418 5.62 -1.99 -19.57
CA ARG A 418 6.04 -2.29 -18.19
C ARG A 418 6.11 -1.06 -17.33
N ILE A 419 6.05 -1.26 -16.02
CA ILE A 419 6.33 -0.25 -15.01
C ILE A 419 7.41 -0.73 -14.06
N THR A 420 8.16 0.22 -13.53
CA THR A 420 9.09 0.00 -12.42
C THR A 420 8.77 0.92 -11.26
N LEU A 421 8.74 0.36 -10.05
CA LEU A 421 8.63 1.11 -8.80
C LEU A 421 9.88 0.84 -7.97
N SER A 422 10.65 1.87 -7.65
CA SER A 422 11.82 1.78 -6.78
C SER A 422 11.60 2.58 -5.52
N TYR A 423 11.99 2.04 -4.37
CA TYR A 423 11.94 2.66 -3.05
C TYR A 423 13.10 2.18 -2.20
N GLN A 424 13.24 2.74 -1.01
CA GLN A 424 14.40 2.48 -0.16
C GLN A 424 13.99 1.84 1.16
N VAL A 425 14.82 0.87 1.60
CA VAL A 425 14.63 0.17 2.88
C VAL A 425 15.95 0.11 3.66
N ARG A 426 15.82 -0.15 4.96
CA ARG A 426 16.90 -0.47 5.88
C ARG A 426 16.54 -1.65 6.76
N ILE A 427 17.55 -2.34 7.29
CA ILE A 427 17.36 -3.21 8.44
C ILE A 427 17.31 -2.33 9.70
N ASP A 428 16.38 -2.64 10.60
CA ASP A 428 16.31 -2.01 11.92
C ASP A 428 17.45 -2.52 12.82
N THR A 429 18.62 -1.89 12.66
CA THR A 429 19.83 -2.23 13.41
C THR A 429 19.81 -1.74 14.86
N GLU A 430 18.85 -0.89 15.22
CA GLU A 430 18.67 -0.40 16.59
C GLU A 430 17.77 -1.33 17.42
N ASN A 431 17.05 -2.24 16.78
CA ASN A 431 16.20 -3.23 17.44
C ASN A 431 17.05 -4.23 18.26
N SER A 432 16.60 -4.54 19.46
CA SER A 432 17.25 -5.54 20.34
C SER A 432 17.30 -6.96 19.73
N ASP A 433 16.36 -7.27 18.84
CA ASP A 433 16.28 -8.54 18.15
C ASP A 433 17.14 -8.60 16.87
N PHE A 434 17.85 -7.51 16.54
CA PHE A 434 18.76 -7.46 15.41
C PHE A 434 19.78 -8.60 15.44
N LYS A 435 19.93 -9.29 14.31
CA LYS A 435 20.94 -10.34 14.11
C LYS A 435 21.88 -9.94 12.97
N GLY A 436 23.08 -9.52 13.35
CA GLY A 436 24.10 -9.12 12.39
C GLY A 436 24.56 -10.27 11.51
N ASP A 437 24.93 -9.96 10.27
CA ASP A 437 25.33 -10.92 9.24
C ASP A 437 24.24 -11.96 8.87
N SER A 438 23.03 -11.81 9.39
CA SER A 438 21.87 -12.64 9.04
C SER A 438 21.12 -12.04 7.86
N TRP A 439 20.53 -12.90 7.02
CA TRP A 439 19.69 -12.47 5.92
C TRP A 439 18.28 -12.14 6.40
N TYR A 440 17.79 -10.98 5.99
CA TYR A 440 16.44 -10.48 6.20
C TYR A 440 15.72 -10.39 4.86
N LEU A 441 14.51 -10.90 4.75
CA LEU A 441 13.68 -10.66 3.57
C LEU A 441 13.34 -9.18 3.50
N CYS A 442 13.56 -8.55 2.35
CA CYS A 442 13.21 -7.13 2.17
C CYS A 442 11.72 -6.87 2.43
N ASN A 443 10.89 -7.84 2.09
CA ASN A 443 9.44 -7.71 2.16
C ASN A 443 8.80 -8.99 2.70
N GLY A 444 7.55 -8.87 3.15
CA GLY A 444 6.64 -9.97 3.30
C GLY A 444 6.13 -10.45 1.94
N ARG A 445 5.00 -11.14 1.90
CA ARG A 445 4.41 -11.60 0.65
C ARG A 445 4.00 -10.40 -0.21
N THR A 446 4.72 -10.18 -1.30
CA THR A 446 4.41 -9.15 -2.29
C THR A 446 3.59 -9.76 -3.41
N THR A 447 2.45 -9.16 -3.74
CA THR A 447 1.51 -9.70 -4.74
C THR A 447 1.11 -8.66 -5.77
N LEU A 448 0.80 -9.14 -6.99
CA LEU A 448 0.08 -8.42 -8.03
C LEU A 448 -1.28 -9.12 -8.23
N ASP A 449 -2.38 -8.40 -8.06
CA ASP A 449 -3.69 -8.80 -8.58
C ASP A 449 -3.92 -8.07 -9.91
N PRO A 450 -3.92 -8.74 -11.07
CA PRO A 450 -3.93 -8.07 -12.38
C PRO A 450 -5.21 -7.31 -12.71
N ASN A 451 -6.34 -7.70 -12.13
CA ASN A 451 -7.67 -7.18 -12.48
C ASN A 451 -8.62 -7.01 -11.30
N LYS A 452 -8.11 -7.01 -10.06
CA LYS A 452 -8.91 -6.97 -8.82
C LYS A 452 -9.90 -8.14 -8.69
N SER A 453 -9.54 -9.29 -9.26
CA SER A 453 -10.33 -10.52 -9.18
C SER A 453 -10.10 -11.31 -7.88
N GLY A 454 -9.10 -10.94 -7.10
CA GLY A 454 -8.61 -11.69 -5.95
C GLY A 454 -7.64 -12.81 -6.34
N GLU A 455 -7.24 -12.90 -7.61
CA GLU A 455 -6.18 -13.80 -8.05
C GLU A 455 -4.82 -13.11 -7.91
N GLU A 456 -4.09 -13.46 -6.88
CA GLU A 456 -2.81 -12.85 -6.55
C GLU A 456 -1.64 -13.60 -7.18
N LEU A 457 -0.76 -12.88 -7.87
CA LEU A 457 0.49 -13.35 -8.45
C LEU A 457 1.65 -12.91 -7.56
N ASP A 458 2.41 -13.86 -7.05
CA ASP A 458 3.49 -13.58 -6.10
C ASP A 458 4.77 -13.07 -6.77
N PHE A 459 5.42 -12.07 -6.16
CA PHE A 459 6.77 -11.65 -6.52
C PHE A 459 7.83 -12.50 -5.81
N PRO A 460 9.00 -12.71 -6.44
CA PRO A 460 10.16 -13.18 -5.72
C PRO A 460 10.62 -12.13 -4.71
N ILE A 461 11.04 -12.55 -3.51
CA ILE A 461 11.45 -11.64 -2.44
C ILE A 461 12.97 -11.69 -2.26
N PRO A 462 13.69 -10.60 -2.54
CA PRO A 462 15.12 -10.52 -2.29
C PRO A 462 15.42 -10.34 -0.80
N SER A 463 16.66 -10.62 -0.42
CA SER A 463 17.14 -10.52 0.95
C SER A 463 18.30 -9.54 1.07
N ILE A 464 18.43 -8.95 2.25
CA ILE A 464 19.53 -8.05 2.63
C ILE A 464 20.09 -8.46 3.98
N LYS A 465 21.30 -8.05 4.26
CA LYS A 465 21.93 -8.21 5.59
C LYS A 465 22.67 -6.95 6.00
N ALA A 466 22.83 -6.77 7.30
CA ALA A 466 23.66 -5.73 7.88
C ALA A 466 24.82 -6.34 8.64
N PRO A 467 26.03 -5.76 8.52
CA PRO A 467 27.21 -6.26 9.24
C PRO A 467 27.11 -5.97 10.73
N LYS A 468 27.76 -6.83 11.50
CA LYS A 468 28.05 -6.58 12.90
C LYS A 468 29.53 -6.48 13.13
N ILE A 469 29.92 -5.93 14.27
CA ILE A 469 31.30 -5.82 14.73
C ILE A 469 31.56 -6.72 15.94
N SER A 470 32.80 -6.89 16.29
CA SER A 470 33.21 -7.38 17.61
C SER A 470 34.06 -6.31 18.31
N LEU A 471 34.11 -6.35 19.65
CA LEU A 471 34.95 -5.50 20.48
C LEU A 471 36.01 -6.37 21.13
N ASP A 472 37.28 -5.99 20.95
CA ASP A 472 38.39 -6.60 21.65
C ASP A 472 38.72 -5.78 22.89
N VAL A 473 38.61 -6.36 24.08
CA VAL A 473 38.95 -5.69 25.35
C VAL A 473 40.12 -6.39 26.00
N GLU A 474 41.16 -5.63 26.31
CA GLU A 474 42.35 -6.10 26.96
C GLU A 474 42.63 -5.27 28.24
N LYS A 475 42.96 -5.95 29.35
CA LYS A 475 43.41 -5.33 30.60
C LYS A 475 44.92 -5.36 30.71
N VAL A 476 45.51 -4.20 30.96
CA VAL A 476 46.94 -4.03 31.22
C VAL A 476 47.15 -3.49 32.63
N TRP A 477 48.10 -4.08 33.34
CA TRP A 477 48.50 -3.65 34.66
C TRP A 477 49.91 -3.05 34.58
N GLU A 478 50.13 -1.89 35.19
CA GLU A 478 51.38 -1.17 35.18
C GLU A 478 51.88 -0.88 36.63
N ASN A 479 53.17 -0.98 36.87
CA ASN A 479 53.79 -0.75 38.15
C ASN A 479 53.41 -1.70 39.30
N ILE A 480 52.98 -2.92 38.97
CA ILE A 480 52.57 -3.97 39.92
C ILE A 480 53.01 -5.34 39.43
N ASP A 481 53.44 -6.22 40.38
CA ASP A 481 53.74 -7.61 40.04
C ASP A 481 52.47 -8.40 39.61
N LYS A 482 52.64 -9.23 38.60
CA LYS A 482 51.53 -10.05 38.08
C LYS A 482 50.85 -10.91 39.13
N ASN A 483 51.53 -11.32 40.19
CA ASN A 483 50.99 -12.09 41.28
C ASN A 483 50.15 -11.29 42.27
N GLN A 484 50.24 -9.97 42.21
CA GLN A 484 49.53 -9.02 43.08
C GLN A 484 48.39 -8.30 42.39
N THR A 485 48.20 -8.56 41.10
CA THR A 485 47.08 -7.98 40.37
C THR A 485 45.74 -8.59 40.84
N PRO A 486 44.64 -7.83 40.88
CA PRO A 486 43.31 -8.35 41.12
C PRO A 486 42.98 -9.51 40.19
N ASP A 487 42.13 -10.47 40.64
CA ASP A 487 41.76 -11.63 39.85
C ASP A 487 40.76 -11.27 38.72
N SER A 488 40.09 -10.13 38.79
CA SER A 488 39.16 -9.64 37.78
C SER A 488 38.96 -8.14 37.86
N ILE A 489 38.46 -7.56 36.78
CA ILE A 489 37.90 -6.22 36.73
C ILE A 489 36.45 -6.29 36.28
N GLU A 490 35.70 -5.24 36.59
CA GLU A 490 34.34 -5.03 36.10
C GLU A 490 34.29 -3.79 35.20
N PHE A 491 33.62 -3.89 34.06
CA PHE A 491 33.47 -2.77 33.16
C PHE A 491 32.09 -2.83 32.48
N ILE A 492 31.69 -1.74 31.86
CA ILE A 492 30.54 -1.63 31.02
C ILE A 492 30.94 -1.13 29.63
N VAL A 493 30.11 -1.49 28.63
CA VAL A 493 30.20 -0.94 27.29
C VAL A 493 29.02 -0.02 27.08
N THR A 494 29.28 1.21 26.66
CA THR A 494 28.24 2.15 26.27
C THR A 494 28.21 2.31 24.75
N ARG A 495 27.04 2.50 24.19
CA ARG A 495 26.84 2.79 22.78
C ARG A 495 26.29 4.21 22.64
N GLN A 496 27.03 5.05 21.90
CA GLN A 496 26.55 6.39 21.61
C GLN A 496 25.50 6.31 20.52
N GLN A 497 24.31 6.81 20.80
CA GLN A 497 23.19 6.85 19.86
C GLN A 497 22.93 8.24 19.33
N VAL A 498 22.35 8.30 18.12
CA VAL A 498 22.07 9.56 17.44
C VAL A 498 20.56 9.87 17.43
N THR A 499 19.65 8.88 17.46
CA THR A 499 18.22 9.13 17.22
C THR A 499 17.22 8.35 18.05
N SER A 500 17.38 7.06 18.30
CA SER A 500 16.43 6.30 19.15
C SER A 500 17.20 5.35 20.07
N GLU A 501 16.74 5.24 21.31
CA GLU A 501 17.50 4.50 22.32
C GLU A 501 16.83 3.16 22.60
N THR A 502 17.33 2.07 22.02
CA THR A 502 16.99 0.73 22.46
C THR A 502 17.86 0.28 23.63
N TRP A 503 19.13 0.67 23.63
CA TRP A 503 20.01 0.54 24.78
C TRP A 503 21.21 1.49 24.66
N THR A 504 21.71 1.96 25.80
CA THR A 504 22.89 2.87 25.91
C THR A 504 24.06 2.22 26.62
N SER A 505 23.80 1.24 27.46
CA SER A 505 24.82 0.55 28.25
C SER A 505 24.56 -0.94 28.33
N SER A 506 25.64 -1.74 28.28
CA SER A 506 25.61 -3.18 28.57
C SER A 506 25.35 -3.44 30.06
N ASP A 507 24.99 -4.68 30.41
CA ASP A 507 25.15 -5.20 31.75
C ASP A 507 26.64 -5.21 32.14
N ILE A 508 26.88 -5.37 33.45
CA ILE A 508 28.25 -5.38 33.95
C ILE A 508 28.99 -6.61 33.40
N ILE A 509 30.13 -6.37 32.76
CA ILE A 509 30.98 -7.40 32.19
C ILE A 509 32.19 -7.61 33.15
N LYS A 510 32.52 -8.89 33.39
CA LYS A 510 33.65 -9.26 34.19
C LYS A 510 34.74 -9.84 33.29
N LEU A 511 35.96 -9.26 33.37
CA LEU A 511 37.15 -9.77 32.68
C LEU A 511 38.11 -10.32 33.70
N THR A 512 38.52 -11.57 33.52
CA THR A 512 39.24 -12.32 34.56
C THR A 512 40.70 -12.58 34.19
N LYS A 513 41.51 -12.81 35.24
CA LYS A 513 42.91 -13.25 35.13
C LYS A 513 43.03 -14.63 34.51
N GLU A 514 42.03 -15.52 34.75
CA GLU A 514 41.97 -16.86 34.21
C GLU A 514 41.81 -16.82 32.68
N GLU A 515 41.09 -15.86 32.16
CA GLU A 515 40.94 -15.59 30.72
C GLU A 515 42.10 -14.83 30.12
N GLY A 516 43.15 -14.55 30.92
CA GLY A 516 44.33 -13.81 30.50
C GLY A 516 44.11 -12.31 30.34
N PHE A 517 43.03 -11.76 30.91
CA PHE A 517 42.64 -10.34 30.80
C PHE A 517 42.49 -9.85 29.37
N LYS A 518 42.03 -10.73 28.47
CA LYS A 518 41.77 -10.38 27.07
C LYS A 518 40.60 -11.20 26.53
N GLN A 519 39.62 -10.53 25.94
CA GLN A 519 38.43 -11.17 25.39
C GLN A 519 37.88 -10.43 24.17
N GLU A 520 37.45 -11.18 23.17
CA GLU A 520 36.64 -10.69 22.06
C GLU A 520 35.13 -10.85 22.39
N TYR A 521 34.39 -9.76 22.29
CA TYR A 521 32.94 -9.72 22.49
C TYR A 521 32.24 -9.55 21.16
N LYS A 522 31.51 -10.59 20.69
CA LYS A 522 30.69 -10.58 19.49
C LYS A 522 29.24 -10.22 19.78
N THR A 523 28.84 -10.36 21.04
CA THR A 523 27.55 -9.99 21.60
C THR A 523 27.77 -9.41 22.98
N LEU A 524 26.85 -8.59 23.46
CA LEU A 524 26.80 -8.10 24.81
C LEU A 524 25.48 -8.47 25.48
N GLU A 525 25.52 -8.66 26.81
CA GLU A 525 24.30 -8.73 27.59
C GLU A 525 23.76 -7.31 27.84
N VAL A 526 22.48 -7.11 27.55
CA VAL A 526 21.73 -5.89 27.83
C VAL A 526 20.39 -6.30 28.40
N ASN A 527 20.11 -5.92 29.65
CA ASN A 527 18.90 -6.36 30.36
C ASN A 527 18.75 -7.90 30.36
N ALA A 528 19.84 -8.62 30.60
CA ALA A 528 19.93 -10.08 30.57
C ALA A 528 19.58 -10.74 29.21
N GLN A 529 19.67 -10.00 28.10
CA GLN A 529 19.52 -10.51 26.74
C GLN A 529 20.79 -10.31 25.95
N ASN A 530 21.21 -11.33 25.19
CA ASN A 530 22.35 -11.21 24.29
C ASN A 530 21.96 -10.45 23.03
N VAL A 531 22.59 -9.31 22.78
CA VAL A 531 22.38 -8.46 21.61
C VAL A 531 23.63 -8.47 20.73
N ASP A 532 23.43 -8.49 19.42
CA ASP A 532 24.51 -8.28 18.46
C ASP A 532 24.94 -6.79 18.43
N LEU A 533 26.16 -6.55 17.98
CA LEU A 533 26.76 -5.22 17.91
C LEU A 533 26.69 -4.72 16.45
N PRO A 534 25.68 -3.93 16.07
CA PRO A 534 25.60 -3.41 14.71
C PRO A 534 26.73 -2.42 14.42
N LEU A 535 27.15 -2.37 13.16
CA LEU A 535 28.16 -1.41 12.69
C LEU A 535 27.59 0.01 12.64
N TYR A 536 26.34 0.18 12.18
CA TYR A 536 25.69 1.47 11.95
C TYR A 536 24.25 1.50 12.47
N ASN A 537 23.77 2.71 12.72
CA ASN A 537 22.40 2.98 13.18
C ASN A 537 21.40 3.05 12.03
N ASN A 538 20.13 3.29 12.35
CA ASN A 538 19.03 3.42 11.37
C ASN A 538 19.15 4.65 10.45
N ASN A 539 20.11 5.55 10.67
CA ASN A 539 20.44 6.63 9.73
C ASN A 539 21.62 6.28 8.80
N GLY A 540 22.31 5.18 9.06
CA GLY A 540 23.52 4.75 8.36
C GLY A 540 24.80 5.41 8.88
N ASP A 541 24.77 5.98 10.08
CA ASP A 541 25.96 6.49 10.76
C ASP A 541 26.57 5.40 11.60
N ASP A 542 27.91 5.29 11.65
CA ASP A 542 28.59 4.29 12.45
C ASP A 542 28.29 4.48 13.93
N PHE A 543 28.00 3.38 14.63
CA PHE A 543 27.93 3.41 16.08
C PHE A 543 29.29 3.60 16.69
N THR A 544 29.39 4.45 17.72
CA THR A 544 30.57 4.60 18.56
C THR A 544 30.36 3.85 19.87
N TYR A 545 31.24 2.92 20.15
CA TYR A 545 31.30 2.17 21.40
C TYR A 545 32.36 2.72 22.31
N GLN A 546 32.13 2.74 23.63
CA GLN A 546 33.04 3.14 24.65
C GLN A 546 33.08 2.10 25.76
N VAL A 547 34.22 1.92 26.38
CA VAL A 547 34.43 0.99 27.49
C VAL A 547 34.77 1.81 28.72
N GLU A 548 34.10 1.53 29.83
CA GLU A 548 34.37 2.18 31.12
C GLU A 548 34.57 1.11 32.19
N GLU A 549 35.74 1.13 32.85
CA GLU A 549 35.97 0.29 34.02
C GLU A 549 35.26 0.87 35.23
N ILE A 550 34.46 0.03 35.88
CA ILE A 550 33.72 0.37 37.10
C ILE A 550 34.41 -0.25 38.31
N LYS A 551 34.30 0.37 39.49
CA LYS A 551 34.87 -0.10 40.76
C LYS A 551 36.38 -0.28 40.70
N VAL A 552 37.10 0.72 40.18
CA VAL A 552 38.57 0.75 40.21
C VAL A 552 39.03 0.81 41.67
N PRO A 553 39.92 -0.10 42.15
CA PRO A 553 40.43 -0.02 43.52
C PRO A 553 41.23 1.26 43.75
N ASP A 554 41.18 1.81 44.95
CA ASP A 554 41.77 3.13 45.30
C ASP A 554 43.30 3.20 45.07
N GLU A 555 43.95 2.06 45.03
CA GLU A 555 45.40 1.99 44.78
C GLU A 555 45.78 2.10 43.30
N PHE A 556 44.79 2.19 42.40
CA PHE A 556 45.01 2.24 40.97
C PHE A 556 44.39 3.47 40.32
N GLN A 557 45.04 3.95 39.29
CA GLN A 557 44.50 4.90 38.35
C GLN A 557 44.15 4.17 37.04
N SER A 558 42.87 4.17 36.64
CA SER A 558 42.41 3.56 35.39
C SER A 558 42.46 4.56 34.26
N THR A 559 42.87 4.09 33.09
CA THR A 559 42.73 4.80 31.81
C THR A 559 42.32 3.82 30.73
N VAL A 560 41.42 4.25 29.83
CA VAL A 560 40.99 3.46 28.68
C VAL A 560 41.52 4.12 27.41
N THR A 561 42.18 3.34 26.57
CA THR A 561 42.59 3.77 25.23
C THR A 561 41.84 2.93 24.18
N GLN A 562 41.46 3.59 23.11
CA GLN A 562 40.70 2.97 22.02
C GLN A 562 41.46 3.10 20.70
N ASN A 563 41.50 2.01 19.92
CA ASN A 563 41.97 1.98 18.55
C ASN A 563 41.00 1.16 17.70
N GLY A 564 40.07 1.86 16.99
CA GLY A 564 38.95 1.21 16.35
C GLY A 564 38.04 0.50 17.36
N ASN A 565 37.86 -0.80 17.20
CA ASN A 565 37.07 -1.66 18.10
C ASN A 565 37.94 -2.35 19.18
N ASN A 566 39.24 -2.00 19.29
CA ASN A 566 40.13 -2.54 20.29
C ASN A 566 40.25 -1.56 21.44
N PHE A 567 39.98 -2.03 22.65
CA PHE A 567 40.01 -1.26 23.88
C PHE A 567 41.08 -1.82 24.83
N THR A 568 41.91 -0.96 25.34
CA THR A 568 42.91 -1.32 26.40
C THR A 568 42.56 -0.56 27.68
N ILE A 569 42.12 -1.28 28.70
CA ILE A 569 41.90 -0.79 30.04
C ILE A 569 43.22 -0.92 30.79
N LYS A 570 43.89 0.18 31.09
CA LYS A 570 45.15 0.19 31.79
C LYS A 570 44.99 0.71 33.22
N ASN A 571 45.40 -0.09 34.21
CA ASN A 571 45.47 0.34 35.60
C ASN A 571 46.94 0.47 36.01
N THR A 572 47.31 1.68 36.41
CA THR A 572 48.64 2.01 36.94
C THR A 572 48.54 2.03 38.45
N PHE A 573 49.39 1.24 39.12
CA PHE A 573 49.47 1.24 40.58
C PHE A 573 50.11 2.55 41.06
N ILE A 574 49.38 3.28 41.91
CA ILE A 574 49.80 4.58 42.47
C ILE A 574 50.15 4.51 43.97
N GLY A 575 49.99 3.32 44.59
CA GLY A 575 50.19 3.09 46.00
C GLY A 575 48.99 3.52 46.87
N THR A 576 48.96 3.00 48.09
CA THR A 576 48.04 3.46 49.11
C THR A 576 48.43 4.82 49.61
N THR A 577 47.62 5.84 49.38
CA THR A 577 47.80 7.17 50.04
C THR A 577 47.40 7.04 51.50
N THR A 578 48.35 6.50 52.33
CA THR A 578 48.28 6.67 53.78
C THR A 578 48.79 8.05 54.08
N GLU A 579 47.95 9.07 54.15
CA GLU A 579 48.23 10.27 54.91
C GLU A 579 48.34 9.87 56.38
N PRO A 580 49.52 10.21 57.06
CA PRO A 580 49.57 9.99 58.47
C PRO A 580 48.55 10.94 59.17
N PRO A 581 47.98 10.52 60.33
CA PRO A 581 46.98 11.34 61.02
C PRO A 581 47.66 12.59 61.56
N THR A 582 47.25 13.75 61.06
CA THR A 582 47.65 15.05 61.59
C THR A 582 47.04 15.21 62.98
N THR A 583 47.85 15.22 64.00
CA THR A 583 47.54 15.49 65.37
C THR A 583 46.99 16.91 65.50
N THR A 584 45.73 17.02 65.86
CA THR A 584 45.04 18.27 66.16
C THR A 584 45.46 18.72 67.58
N GLU A 585 46.12 19.86 67.75
CA GLU A 585 46.13 20.63 68.97
C GLU A 585 44.91 21.60 68.99
N PRO A 586 44.38 21.89 70.21
CA PRO A 586 43.10 22.49 70.39
C PRO A 586 43.07 24.04 70.34
N PRO A 587 41.85 24.67 70.26
CA PRO A 587 41.65 26.01 69.75
C PRO A 587 41.86 27.10 70.80
N THR A 588 42.28 28.27 70.34
CA THR A 588 42.19 29.52 71.13
C THR A 588 41.19 30.46 70.46
N THR A 589 40.24 30.79 71.25
CA THR A 589 39.20 31.78 71.08
C THR A 589 39.73 33.18 70.77
N THR A 590 39.13 33.94 69.90
CA THR A 590 38.67 35.33 70.14
C THR A 590 37.77 35.84 68.96
N GLU A 591 36.72 36.46 69.37
CA GLU A 591 35.65 37.06 68.61
C GLU A 591 35.98 38.46 68.02
N PRO A 592 35.03 39.10 67.30
CA PRO A 592 35.19 39.82 66.05
C PRO A 592 35.30 41.37 66.29
N PRO A 593 35.29 42.26 65.34
CA PRO A 593 34.11 42.72 64.62
C PRO A 593 34.22 43.39 63.22
N THR A 594 33.05 43.51 62.60
CA THR A 594 32.45 44.65 61.86
C THR A 594 33.01 45.15 60.53
N THR A 595 32.06 45.10 59.58
CA THR A 595 31.54 46.13 58.66
C THR A 595 32.45 46.87 57.67
N GLU A 596 32.05 46.89 56.48
CA GLU A 596 31.53 47.93 55.53
C GLU A 596 31.98 47.65 54.11
N SER A 597 31.05 47.44 53.22
CA SER A 597 30.41 48.36 52.28
C SER A 597 31.33 49.13 51.33
N SER A 598 31.13 48.91 50.07
CA SER A 598 30.82 49.90 49.02
C SER A 598 31.13 49.38 47.64
N THR A 599 30.10 49.26 46.80
CA THR A 599 29.74 50.11 45.64
C THR A 599 30.87 50.32 44.62
N THR A 600 30.68 50.06 43.34
CA THR A 600 29.86 50.77 42.34
C THR A 600 30.07 50.23 40.96
N THR A 601 29.02 50.22 40.26
CA THR A 601 28.63 50.77 38.96
C THR A 601 29.23 50.03 37.74
N GLY A 602 28.45 49.77 36.76
CA GLY A 602 27.28 50.22 36.03
C GLY A 602 27.46 49.70 34.62
N SER A 603 26.65 49.54 33.77
CA SER A 603 25.53 50.23 33.23
C SER A 603 25.02 49.43 32.03
N SER A 604 23.77 49.17 31.97
CA SER A 604 22.68 49.59 31.07
C SER A 604 22.84 49.17 29.62
N SER A 605 21.82 48.74 28.94
CA SER A 605 20.49 49.27 28.69
C SER A 605 19.59 48.17 28.09
N GLU A 606 18.43 47.97 28.56
CA GLU A 606 17.12 48.56 28.14
C GLU A 606 16.78 48.24 26.69
N ILE A 607 15.61 47.85 26.27
CA ILE A 607 14.23 48.33 26.50
C ILE A 607 13.29 47.29 25.87
N THR A 608 12.29 46.85 26.41
CA THR A 608 10.89 47.13 26.81
C THR A 608 9.88 46.26 26.06
N ASN A 609 9.04 45.73 26.85
CA ASN A 609 7.57 45.87 27.05
C ASN A 609 6.71 45.06 26.08
N SER A 610 5.59 44.49 26.45
CA SER A 610 4.75 44.52 27.66
C SER A 610 3.57 43.57 27.48
N THR A 611 3.09 43.04 28.61
CA THR A 611 1.67 42.84 29.00
C THR A 611 0.86 41.81 28.22
N SER A 612 0.06 40.98 28.79
CA SER A 612 -0.52 40.79 30.16
C SER A 612 -1.43 39.58 30.12
N ASN A 613 -1.51 38.83 31.27
CA ASN A 613 -2.68 38.16 31.81
C ASN A 613 -3.46 37.16 30.95
N GLU A 614 -3.90 36.02 31.43
CA GLU A 614 -4.40 35.57 32.72
C GLU A 614 -4.48 34.04 32.77
N ASP A 615 -4.44 33.53 33.97
CA ASP A 615 -4.68 32.18 34.43
C ASP A 615 -5.84 31.44 33.77
N THR A 616 -5.63 30.16 33.45
CA THR A 616 -6.55 29.11 33.96
C THR A 616 -5.84 27.74 33.90
N LYS A 617 -5.63 27.22 35.09
CA LYS A 617 -5.34 25.79 35.34
C LYS A 617 -6.43 24.92 34.74
N ARG A 618 -6.06 23.94 33.92
CA ARG A 618 -6.85 22.72 33.80
C ARG A 618 -5.92 21.52 33.82
N ASP A 619 -6.12 20.70 34.82
CA ASP A 619 -5.55 19.37 34.97
C ASP A 619 -5.72 18.52 33.70
N SER A 620 -4.63 18.10 33.11
CA SER A 620 -4.64 17.02 32.14
C SER A 620 -4.52 15.68 32.87
N LYS A 621 -5.68 15.04 33.07
CA LYS A 621 -5.73 13.63 33.47
C LYS A 621 -5.16 12.78 32.34
N HIS A 622 -4.11 12.04 32.62
CA HIS A 622 -3.62 10.92 31.82
C HIS A 622 -4.76 9.95 31.53
N LEU A 623 -5.03 9.72 30.26
CA LEU A 623 -5.83 8.60 29.77
C LEU A 623 -4.93 7.36 29.70
N PRO A 624 -5.36 6.22 30.21
CA PRO A 624 -4.58 4.98 30.11
C PRO A 624 -4.63 4.43 28.68
N ASN A 625 -3.51 3.88 28.27
CA ASN A 625 -3.26 3.23 27.00
C ASN A 625 -4.29 2.11 26.74
N ALA A 626 -5.15 2.27 25.73
CA ALA A 626 -6.30 1.40 25.46
C ALA A 626 -5.98 0.22 24.51
N GLY A 627 -4.71 -0.01 24.17
CA GLY A 627 -4.32 -1.00 23.12
C GLY A 627 -4.42 -2.46 23.52
N GLU A 628 -4.24 -2.80 24.78
CA GLU A 628 -4.10 -4.22 25.19
C GLU A 628 -5.38 -4.90 25.73
N LYS A 629 -6.43 -4.12 26.03
CA LYS A 629 -7.70 -4.67 26.54
C LYS A 629 -8.74 -5.00 25.48
N VAL A 630 -8.59 -4.49 24.24
CA VAL A 630 -9.60 -4.67 23.18
C VAL A 630 -9.57 -6.07 22.56
N THR A 631 -8.42 -6.69 22.48
CA THR A 631 -8.28 -8.03 21.87
C THR A 631 -8.91 -9.15 22.72
N LYS A 632 -8.83 -9.08 24.04
CA LYS A 632 -9.46 -10.09 24.92
C LYS A 632 -10.98 -9.96 24.97
N THR A 633 -11.49 -8.75 24.92
CA THR A 633 -12.95 -8.50 24.94
C THR A 633 -13.61 -8.84 23.61
N ALA A 634 -12.92 -8.61 22.47
CA ALA A 634 -13.40 -9.00 21.14
C ALA A 634 -13.46 -10.52 20.96
N LEU A 635 -12.48 -11.25 21.48
CA LEU A 635 -12.45 -12.72 21.47
C LEU A 635 -13.57 -13.31 22.32
N VAL A 636 -13.87 -12.72 23.48
CA VAL A 636 -14.98 -13.14 24.34
C VAL A 636 -16.33 -12.82 23.68
N GLY A 637 -16.46 -11.67 23.02
CA GLY A 637 -17.65 -11.32 22.24
C GLY A 637 -17.91 -12.26 21.08
N LEU A 638 -16.89 -12.60 20.32
CA LEU A 638 -16.98 -13.57 19.21
C LEU A 638 -17.37 -14.97 19.71
N PHE A 639 -16.87 -15.39 20.87
CA PHE A 639 -17.21 -16.66 21.51
C PHE A 639 -18.70 -16.72 21.88
N PHE A 640 -19.27 -15.65 22.43
CA PHE A 640 -20.72 -15.61 22.75
C PHE A 640 -21.59 -15.57 21.50
N ILE A 641 -21.16 -14.92 20.42
CA ILE A 641 -21.88 -14.92 19.13
C ILE A 641 -21.90 -16.33 18.54
N ILE A 642 -20.79 -17.04 18.55
CA ILE A 642 -20.71 -18.45 18.08
C ILE A 642 -21.59 -19.35 18.93
N LEU A 643 -21.58 -19.21 20.24
CA LEU A 643 -22.47 -19.95 21.16
C LEU A 643 -23.95 -19.70 20.89
N ALA A 644 -24.33 -18.44 20.63
CA ALA A 644 -25.70 -18.08 20.29
C ALA A 644 -26.14 -18.70 18.94
N LEU A 645 -25.29 -18.70 17.94
CA LEU A 645 -25.54 -19.32 16.65
C LEU A 645 -25.70 -20.85 16.75
N ILE A 646 -24.86 -21.49 17.55
CA ILE A 646 -24.97 -22.94 17.83
C ILE A 646 -26.29 -23.24 18.55
N PHE A 647 -26.71 -22.41 19.52
CA PHE A 647 -27.96 -22.59 20.24
C PHE A 647 -29.18 -22.47 19.32
N VAL A 648 -29.17 -21.49 18.41
CA VAL A 648 -30.22 -21.28 17.39
C VAL A 648 -30.28 -22.48 16.43
N PHE A 649 -29.13 -23.00 16.01
CA PHE A 649 -29.06 -24.15 15.11
C PHE A 649 -29.58 -25.42 15.76
N VAL A 650 -29.17 -25.68 17.01
CA VAL A 650 -29.65 -26.85 17.80
C VAL A 650 -31.17 -26.76 18.05
N ARG A 651 -31.69 -25.57 18.36
CA ARG A 651 -33.12 -25.32 18.53
C ARG A 651 -33.90 -25.57 17.25
N LYS A 652 -33.38 -25.09 16.09
CA LYS A 652 -34.00 -25.31 14.78
C LYS A 652 -33.98 -26.77 14.36
N PHE A 653 -32.92 -27.48 14.67
CA PHE A 653 -32.79 -28.92 14.44
C PHE A 653 -33.73 -29.76 15.32
N MET A 654 -33.90 -29.37 16.60
CA MET A 654 -34.84 -30.04 17.51
C MET A 654 -36.29 -29.79 17.13
N LEU A 655 -36.63 -28.61 16.64
CA LEU A 655 -37.97 -28.28 16.15
C LEU A 655 -38.32 -29.07 14.88
N LYS A 656 -37.37 -29.18 13.94
CA LYS A 656 -37.54 -29.95 12.70
C LYS A 656 -37.71 -31.48 12.93
N ASN A 657 -37.19 -31.99 14.05
CA ASN A 657 -37.39 -33.40 14.44
C ASN A 657 -38.65 -33.64 15.28
N LYS A 658 -39.35 -32.57 15.75
CA LYS A 658 -40.66 -32.68 16.40
C LYS A 658 -41.80 -32.71 15.39
N GLU A 659 -41.59 -32.18 14.18
CA GLU A 659 -42.58 -32.24 13.09
C GLU A 659 -42.53 -33.54 12.26
N LYS A 660 -41.57 -34.42 12.54
CA LYS A 660 -41.41 -35.76 11.91
C LYS A 660 -41.79 -36.93 12.82
N LYS A 661 -42.38 -36.67 13.97
CA LYS A 661 -43.06 -37.60 14.82
C LYS A 661 -44.54 -37.20 14.94
#